data_36922bb556613a91e9f606326562c3b2
#
_entry.id   36922bb556613a91e9f606326562c3b2
#
_cell.length_a   1.000
_cell.length_b   1.000
_cell.length_c   1.000
_cell.angle_alpha   90.00
_cell.angle_beta   90.00
_cell.angle_gamma   90.00
#
_symmetry.space_group_name_H-M   'P 1'
#
loop_
_entity.id
_entity.type
_entity.pdbx_description
1 polymer ?
#
loop_
_entity_poly.entity_id
_entity_poly.type
_entity_poly.pdbx_seq_one_letter_code
_entity_poly.pdbx_strand_id
1 'polypeptide(L)'
;MLAASLALAAAGPAWGQAAWWNRNWAYRRAVTVPSHKATRLPGDDIAVVTMPTGGRMRRDGRDVRVTTAGRTEVRCRVLMVGPGDFVRVAFALGGVGARYYVYFGNPTAPVPKQPLEIRRGVLMETWVYPGGGIKTLPQVQRVFAKANRLLGRDFRQRVFVGHNPFGPQSSIASRFTAYLVCPATGDYQFACSSQDASFLLIDDKVVVANGGHHSPQRDIRMQGRVSLKKGLHKLTFYHVNVTGDPIAVAAWQAPGDRRVWPIPPAAFAPVFQAAPGAMEQYGKGSGIDFLPRYGGETFVRNRYYQRWTFEALTIGQVRRNVDLQWDFGDGQRAATPKAEHVYLLPGEYTVTLTANTYRGKLTRTNRIFVSRPWHQVATNRLDSVVQQARIVSEYDFAALSPEVNAHAVLLLERARADQAMRRAGQAFLARRQAPAALIGQIVPILAEGLPAKQRLGAYVTASRMTRSASVRAAMLERAGRTALRDLGDTQQAERLFQQVVRQLGPAASGSAIRGARVGLGDVWRIRGDHEEARKAYTTAGYGPKVNLARLEIIKGDYARHVEDYLRKGRFADAREYVQRWASDMPLDKLEGYWSLLVVRLYLKEKDYAEAVREAGTLVKVNPSSTYAPELLLLVAGAYRSLGKDDQARRVLRQIVAKYPESPLAAEAAKALK
;
A
#
# COMPACT_ATOMS: atom_id res chain seq x y z
N MET A 1 -15.76 -25.11 -6.46
CA MET A 1 -16.85 -25.58 -5.58
C MET A 1 -17.44 -24.36 -4.88
N LEU A 2 -18.68 -24.06 -5.23
CA LEU A 2 -19.44 -22.89 -4.77
C LEU A 2 -19.65 -22.95 -3.25
N ALA A 3 -19.17 -21.96 -2.52
CA ALA A 3 -19.56 -21.69 -1.15
C ALA A 3 -20.89 -20.91 -1.17
N ALA A 4 -21.96 -21.60 -0.94
CA ALA A 4 -23.30 -21.01 -0.77
C ALA A 4 -23.33 -20.14 0.48
N SER A 5 -23.46 -18.83 0.30
CA SER A 5 -23.77 -17.88 1.36
C SER A 5 -25.24 -18.06 1.75
N LEU A 6 -25.50 -18.80 2.81
CA LEU A 6 -26.82 -18.83 3.44
C LEU A 6 -27.07 -17.46 4.13
N ALA A 7 -27.74 -16.57 3.45
CA ALA A 7 -28.43 -15.44 4.05
C ALA A 7 -29.69 -15.97 4.72
N LEU A 8 -29.63 -16.39 5.99
CA LEU A 8 -30.77 -16.60 6.80
C LEU A 8 -31.33 -15.24 7.24
N ALA A 9 -32.24 -14.71 6.45
CA ALA A 9 -33.20 -13.70 6.92
C ALA A 9 -34.18 -14.38 7.88
N ALA A 10 -33.81 -14.49 9.14
CA ALA A 10 -34.73 -14.91 10.18
C ALA A 10 -35.70 -13.76 10.50
N ALA A 11 -36.86 -13.75 9.86
CA ALA A 11 -38.05 -13.10 10.42
C ALA A 11 -38.42 -13.87 11.69
N GLY A 12 -37.85 -13.49 12.82
CA GLY A 12 -38.26 -14.01 14.11
C GLY A 12 -39.62 -13.45 14.47
N PRO A 13 -40.55 -14.29 15.04
CA PRO A 13 -41.82 -13.83 15.53
C PRO A 13 -41.64 -12.75 16.60
N ALA A 14 -42.60 -11.84 16.72
CA ALA A 14 -42.68 -10.83 17.78
C ALA A 14 -42.80 -11.52 19.14
N TRP A 15 -41.67 -11.87 19.72
CA TRP A 15 -41.58 -12.39 21.06
C TRP A 15 -41.70 -11.23 22.04
N GLY A 16 -42.62 -11.28 22.97
CA GLY A 16 -42.64 -10.39 24.13
C GLY A 16 -41.26 -10.32 24.76
N GLN A 17 -40.83 -9.14 25.21
CA GLN A 17 -39.48 -8.96 25.80
C GLN A 17 -39.29 -10.03 26.89
N ALA A 18 -38.32 -10.92 26.72
CA ALA A 18 -37.96 -11.86 27.75
C ALA A 18 -37.70 -11.13 29.07
N ALA A 19 -38.24 -11.58 30.18
CA ALA A 19 -38.10 -10.94 31.48
C ALA A 19 -36.62 -10.69 31.78
N TRP A 20 -36.34 -9.56 32.42
CA TRP A 20 -34.96 -9.17 32.78
C TRP A 20 -34.47 -10.01 33.96
N TRP A 21 -33.22 -10.51 33.89
CA TRP A 21 -32.67 -11.36 34.94
C TRP A 21 -32.37 -10.57 36.23
N ASN A 22 -31.70 -9.42 36.12
CA ASN A 22 -31.39 -8.59 37.27
C ASN A 22 -31.31 -7.10 36.85
N ARG A 23 -32.16 -6.26 37.49
CA ARG A 23 -32.33 -4.84 37.15
C ARG A 23 -31.08 -3.98 37.46
N ASN A 24 -30.11 -4.50 38.24
CA ASN A 24 -28.84 -3.81 38.47
C ASN A 24 -27.89 -3.82 37.25
N TRP A 25 -28.16 -4.67 36.24
CA TRP A 25 -27.52 -4.67 34.98
C TRP A 25 -28.32 -3.90 33.96
N ALA A 26 -27.81 -2.71 33.60
CA ALA A 26 -28.58 -1.78 32.75
C ALA A 26 -28.69 -2.23 31.28
N TYR A 27 -27.81 -3.10 30.81
CA TYR A 27 -27.75 -3.55 29.42
C TYR A 27 -27.66 -5.07 29.31
N ARG A 28 -28.22 -5.59 28.24
CA ARG A 28 -28.01 -6.98 27.82
C ARG A 28 -27.97 -7.10 26.30
N ARG A 29 -27.37 -8.15 25.83
CA ARG A 29 -27.38 -8.52 24.43
C ARG A 29 -27.81 -9.97 24.30
N ALA A 30 -28.80 -10.25 23.44
CA ALA A 30 -29.18 -11.62 23.10
C ALA A 30 -28.03 -12.22 22.29
N VAL A 31 -27.72 -13.49 22.56
CA VAL A 31 -26.63 -14.22 21.88
C VAL A 31 -27.21 -15.58 21.46
N THR A 32 -27.00 -15.93 20.19
CA THR A 32 -27.42 -17.18 19.60
C THR A 32 -26.23 -18.08 19.31
N VAL A 33 -26.31 -19.35 19.72
CA VAL A 33 -25.31 -20.37 19.41
C VAL A 33 -25.88 -21.26 18.31
N PRO A 34 -25.55 -21.01 17.03
CA PRO A 34 -26.03 -21.84 15.94
C PRO A 34 -25.31 -23.20 15.96
N SER A 35 -26.04 -24.27 15.60
CA SER A 35 -25.46 -25.58 15.34
C SER A 35 -24.72 -26.24 16.51
N HIS A 36 -25.18 -26.01 17.77
CA HIS A 36 -24.62 -26.71 18.92
C HIS A 36 -25.16 -28.15 18.95
N LYS A 37 -24.27 -29.13 18.90
CA LYS A 37 -24.49 -30.50 19.32
C LYS A 37 -23.61 -30.75 20.53
N ALA A 38 -24.21 -31.19 21.63
CA ALA A 38 -23.48 -31.49 22.86
C ALA A 38 -22.35 -32.49 22.57
N THR A 39 -21.15 -32.18 23.03
CA THR A 39 -20.04 -33.11 22.93
C THR A 39 -20.14 -34.13 24.07
N ARG A 40 -19.62 -35.33 23.87
CA ARG A 40 -19.49 -36.34 24.91
C ARG A 40 -18.16 -36.26 25.68
N LEU A 41 -17.47 -35.08 25.55
CA LEU A 41 -16.17 -34.86 26.18
C LEU A 41 -16.37 -34.41 27.65
N PRO A 42 -15.42 -34.72 28.54
CA PRO A 42 -15.47 -34.28 29.95
C PRO A 42 -15.48 -32.74 30.07
N GLY A 43 -16.24 -32.22 31.02
CA GLY A 43 -16.38 -30.77 31.28
C GLY A 43 -17.40 -30.08 30.38
N ASP A 44 -17.60 -28.78 30.60
CA ASP A 44 -18.59 -27.99 29.85
C ASP A 44 -18.22 -27.82 28.38
N ASP A 45 -19.22 -27.89 27.52
CA ASP A 45 -19.12 -27.32 26.22
C ASP A 45 -19.13 -25.79 26.34
N ILE A 46 -18.35 -25.11 25.49
CA ILE A 46 -18.10 -23.68 25.63
C ILE A 46 -18.48 -22.98 24.32
N ALA A 47 -19.19 -21.87 24.45
CA ALA A 47 -19.35 -20.93 23.36
C ALA A 47 -18.54 -19.63 23.62
N VAL A 48 -18.19 -18.97 22.54
CA VAL A 48 -17.50 -17.68 22.57
C VAL A 48 -18.25 -16.67 21.71
N VAL A 49 -18.44 -15.48 22.25
CA VAL A 49 -19.00 -14.34 21.54
C VAL A 49 -18.07 -13.15 21.58
N THR A 50 -17.90 -12.49 20.43
CA THR A 50 -17.33 -11.14 20.34
C THR A 50 -18.47 -10.17 20.05
N MET A 51 -18.63 -9.16 20.89
CA MET A 51 -19.76 -8.24 20.76
C MET A 51 -19.37 -6.80 21.11
N PRO A 52 -19.98 -5.79 20.43
CA PRO A 52 -19.84 -4.39 20.80
C PRO A 52 -20.63 -4.10 22.07
N THR A 53 -20.09 -3.23 22.93
CA THR A 53 -20.73 -2.82 24.19
C THR A 53 -21.16 -1.34 24.20
N GLY A 54 -20.79 -0.59 23.16
CA GLY A 54 -21.03 0.87 23.08
C GLY A 54 -20.43 1.66 24.24
N GLY A 55 -19.32 1.14 24.82
CA GLY A 55 -18.68 1.77 25.98
C GLY A 55 -19.45 1.64 27.30
N ARG A 56 -20.48 0.78 27.36
CA ARG A 56 -21.38 0.65 28.53
C ARG A 56 -20.93 -0.38 29.57
N MET A 57 -19.91 -1.15 29.24
CA MET A 57 -19.34 -2.16 30.12
C MET A 57 -18.20 -1.56 30.97
N ARG A 58 -17.96 -2.11 32.14
CA ARG A 58 -16.76 -1.80 32.94
C ARG A 58 -15.49 -2.21 32.18
N ARG A 59 -14.43 -1.41 32.30
CA ARG A 59 -13.15 -1.69 31.63
C ARG A 59 -12.48 -2.96 32.13
N ASP A 60 -12.76 -3.37 33.39
CA ASP A 60 -12.22 -4.61 33.99
C ASP A 60 -13.06 -5.85 33.67
N GLY A 61 -14.22 -5.70 33.01
CA GLY A 61 -15.10 -6.79 32.61
C GLY A 61 -15.85 -7.48 33.77
N ARG A 62 -15.73 -7.00 35.01
CA ARG A 62 -16.38 -7.65 36.18
C ARG A 62 -17.89 -7.68 36.14
N ASP A 63 -18.52 -6.77 35.43
CA ASP A 63 -19.95 -6.65 35.29
C ASP A 63 -20.56 -7.59 34.23
N VAL A 64 -19.74 -8.38 33.55
CA VAL A 64 -20.27 -9.37 32.57
C VAL A 64 -20.87 -10.57 33.30
N ARG A 65 -22.12 -10.90 32.95
CA ARG A 65 -22.84 -12.13 33.35
C ARG A 65 -23.51 -12.74 32.15
N VAL A 66 -23.58 -14.03 32.10
CA VAL A 66 -24.29 -14.77 31.04
C VAL A 66 -25.39 -15.57 31.63
N THR A 67 -26.58 -15.55 31.03
CA THR A 67 -27.73 -16.37 31.42
C THR A 67 -28.28 -17.15 30.25
N THR A 68 -28.92 -18.25 30.53
CA THR A 68 -29.82 -18.92 29.59
C THR A 68 -31.06 -18.05 29.31
N ALA A 69 -31.84 -18.41 28.30
CA ALA A 69 -33.16 -17.79 28.04
C ALA A 69 -34.09 -17.89 29.26
N GLY A 70 -33.98 -18.94 30.06
CA GLY A 70 -34.72 -19.15 31.30
C GLY A 70 -34.18 -18.38 32.52
N ARG A 71 -33.24 -17.44 32.31
CA ARG A 71 -32.64 -16.58 33.37
C ARG A 71 -31.74 -17.31 34.38
N THR A 72 -31.30 -18.52 34.10
CA THR A 72 -30.30 -19.21 34.92
C THR A 72 -28.93 -18.69 34.55
N GLU A 73 -28.17 -18.17 35.51
CA GLU A 73 -26.79 -17.74 35.31
C GLU A 73 -25.89 -18.94 34.95
N VAL A 74 -25.07 -18.80 33.95
CA VAL A 74 -24.07 -19.80 33.56
C VAL A 74 -22.67 -19.29 33.78
N ARG A 75 -21.72 -20.18 34.02
CA ARG A 75 -20.30 -19.81 34.20
C ARG A 75 -19.77 -19.11 32.95
N CYS A 76 -19.13 -17.99 33.13
CA CYS A 76 -18.50 -17.27 32.03
C CYS A 76 -17.12 -16.72 32.40
N ARG A 77 -16.34 -16.38 31.39
CA ARG A 77 -15.05 -15.74 31.53
C ARG A 77 -14.87 -14.68 30.45
N VAL A 78 -14.54 -13.46 30.86
CA VAL A 78 -14.13 -12.43 29.94
C VAL A 78 -12.71 -12.77 29.49
N LEU A 79 -12.55 -13.02 28.20
CA LEU A 79 -11.25 -13.31 27.60
C LEU A 79 -10.49 -12.02 27.35
N MET A 80 -11.18 -11.00 26.81
CA MET A 80 -10.57 -9.75 26.43
C MET A 80 -11.58 -8.61 26.42
N VAL A 81 -11.15 -7.43 26.85
CA VAL A 81 -11.86 -6.16 26.74
C VAL A 81 -11.09 -5.27 25.77
N GLY A 82 -11.77 -4.74 24.76
CA GLY A 82 -11.16 -4.00 23.69
C GLY A 82 -10.53 -4.90 22.60
N PRO A 83 -9.82 -4.30 21.63
CA PRO A 83 -9.70 -2.86 21.42
C PRO A 83 -11.05 -2.24 21.00
N GLY A 84 -11.18 -0.94 21.17
CA GLY A 84 -12.48 -0.25 21.01
C GLY A 84 -13.50 -0.67 22.06
N ASP A 85 -14.78 -0.57 21.72
CA ASP A 85 -15.86 -0.92 22.63
C ASP A 85 -16.31 -2.38 22.51
N PHE A 86 -15.39 -3.30 22.27
CA PHE A 86 -15.67 -4.72 22.16
C PHE A 86 -15.33 -5.47 23.44
N VAL A 87 -16.05 -6.59 23.64
CA VAL A 87 -15.71 -7.60 24.64
C VAL A 87 -15.75 -8.98 23.99
N ARG A 88 -14.87 -9.87 24.42
CA ARG A 88 -14.88 -11.28 24.06
C ARG A 88 -15.14 -12.11 25.29
N VAL A 89 -16.22 -12.89 25.26
CA VAL A 89 -16.72 -13.66 26.41
C VAL A 89 -16.83 -15.13 26.02
N ALA A 90 -16.21 -15.99 26.83
CA ALA A 90 -16.47 -17.43 26.80
C ALA A 90 -17.50 -17.79 27.88
N PHE A 91 -18.43 -18.71 27.59
CA PHE A 91 -19.44 -19.14 28.53
C PHE A 91 -19.79 -20.61 28.35
N ALA A 92 -20.19 -21.24 29.47
CA ALA A 92 -20.62 -22.63 29.47
C ALA A 92 -22.00 -22.77 28.80
N LEU A 93 -22.14 -23.82 27.97
CA LEU A 93 -23.40 -24.16 27.36
C LEU A 93 -24.21 -25.05 28.34
N GLY A 94 -25.15 -24.44 29.09
CA GLY A 94 -26.02 -25.11 30.05
C GLY A 94 -27.26 -25.70 29.36
N GLY A 95 -27.15 -26.93 28.83
CA GLY A 95 -28.32 -27.65 28.28
C GLY A 95 -28.65 -27.29 26.82
N VAL A 96 -29.85 -27.65 26.36
CA VAL A 96 -30.34 -27.72 24.98
C VAL A 96 -30.79 -26.34 24.41
N GLY A 97 -30.38 -25.24 24.97
CA GLY A 97 -30.82 -23.91 24.52
C GLY A 97 -29.89 -23.27 23.52
N ALA A 98 -30.38 -22.78 22.36
CA ALA A 98 -29.61 -22.02 21.39
C ALA A 98 -29.48 -20.53 21.75
N ARG A 99 -30.21 -20.02 22.74
CA ARG A 99 -30.29 -18.59 23.08
C ARG A 99 -29.82 -18.28 24.49
N TYR A 100 -28.94 -17.31 24.61
CA TYR A 100 -28.38 -16.81 25.85
C TYR A 100 -28.49 -15.28 25.89
N TYR A 101 -28.27 -14.67 27.06
CA TYR A 101 -28.13 -13.23 27.24
C TYR A 101 -26.85 -12.89 27.96
N VAL A 102 -26.08 -11.99 27.39
CA VAL A 102 -24.92 -11.41 28.05
C VAL A 102 -25.31 -10.06 28.64
N TYR A 103 -25.24 -9.95 29.98
CA TYR A 103 -25.56 -8.75 30.74
C TYR A 103 -24.32 -7.97 31.11
N PHE A 104 -24.40 -6.65 31.12
CA PHE A 104 -23.32 -5.71 31.48
C PHE A 104 -23.89 -4.34 31.88
N GLY A 105 -23.02 -3.38 32.30
CA GLY A 105 -23.41 -2.03 32.69
C GLY A 105 -23.86 -1.95 34.15
N ASN A 106 -23.31 -2.79 35.04
CA ASN A 106 -23.47 -2.66 36.49
C ASN A 106 -22.17 -2.12 37.09
N PRO A 107 -22.08 -0.85 37.51
CA PRO A 107 -20.86 -0.24 38.03
C PRO A 107 -20.37 -0.86 39.34
N THR A 108 -21.28 -1.46 40.11
CA THR A 108 -21.01 -2.06 41.45
C THR A 108 -20.99 -3.58 41.42
N ALA A 109 -20.90 -4.19 40.21
CA ALA A 109 -20.96 -5.65 40.09
C ALA A 109 -19.85 -6.33 40.94
N PRO A 110 -20.20 -7.34 41.75
CA PRO A 110 -19.19 -8.11 42.47
C PRO A 110 -18.38 -8.99 41.52
N VAL A 111 -17.20 -9.43 41.95
CA VAL A 111 -16.42 -10.43 41.21
C VAL A 111 -17.24 -11.72 41.05
N PRO A 112 -17.25 -12.35 39.87
CA PRO A 112 -17.94 -13.65 39.69
C PRO A 112 -17.39 -14.69 40.67
N LYS A 113 -18.29 -15.38 41.38
CA LYS A 113 -17.90 -16.36 42.40
C LYS A 113 -17.22 -17.59 41.78
N GLN A 114 -17.64 -18.00 40.59
CA GLN A 114 -17.12 -19.19 39.90
C GLN A 114 -16.81 -18.84 38.44
N PRO A 115 -15.56 -18.49 38.11
CA PRO A 115 -15.17 -18.26 36.76
C PRO A 115 -15.19 -19.56 35.95
N LEU A 116 -15.49 -19.47 34.65
CA LEU A 116 -15.47 -20.60 33.73
C LEU A 116 -14.05 -21.19 33.64
N GLU A 117 -13.90 -22.48 33.95
CA GLU A 117 -12.70 -23.22 33.61
C GLU A 117 -12.78 -23.67 32.14
N ILE A 118 -11.74 -23.27 31.36
CA ILE A 118 -11.70 -23.54 29.92
C ILE A 118 -10.98 -24.86 29.68
N ARG A 119 -11.74 -25.90 29.32
CA ARG A 119 -11.19 -27.22 28.91
C ARG A 119 -11.55 -27.56 27.46
N ARG A 120 -11.55 -26.55 26.60
CA ARG A 120 -11.89 -26.67 25.16
C ARG A 120 -10.99 -25.79 24.32
N GLY A 121 -10.82 -26.17 23.06
CA GLY A 121 -10.14 -25.36 22.04
C GLY A 121 -8.65 -25.19 22.26
N VAL A 122 -8.13 -24.17 21.61
CA VAL A 122 -6.74 -23.71 21.70
C VAL A 122 -6.77 -22.25 22.14
N LEU A 123 -6.60 -22.00 23.44
CA LEU A 123 -6.56 -20.65 24.00
C LEU A 123 -5.13 -20.13 23.94
N MET A 124 -4.90 -19.05 23.20
CA MET A 124 -3.65 -18.31 23.13
C MET A 124 -3.71 -17.10 24.06
N GLU A 125 -2.73 -16.94 24.89
CA GLU A 125 -2.49 -15.76 25.73
C GLU A 125 -1.11 -15.21 25.40
N THR A 126 -1.00 -13.89 25.17
CA THR A 126 0.29 -13.26 24.84
C THR A 126 0.56 -12.08 25.74
N TRP A 127 1.75 -12.03 26.29
CA TRP A 127 2.27 -10.96 27.15
C TRP A 127 3.45 -10.26 26.49
N VAL A 128 3.75 -9.07 26.96
CA VAL A 128 5.05 -8.45 26.72
C VAL A 128 6.12 -9.29 27.39
N TYR A 129 7.18 -9.62 26.66
CA TYR A 129 8.33 -10.33 27.22
C TYR A 129 9.07 -9.44 28.22
N PRO A 130 9.15 -9.83 29.51
CA PRO A 130 9.75 -8.99 30.55
C PRO A 130 11.29 -9.11 30.64
N GLY A 131 11.90 -9.84 29.70
CA GLY A 131 13.30 -10.24 29.78
C GLY A 131 13.52 -11.57 30.56
N GLY A 132 14.72 -12.06 30.51
CA GLY A 132 15.13 -13.28 31.23
C GLY A 132 15.66 -14.40 30.33
N GLY A 133 16.15 -15.48 30.91
CA GLY A 133 16.64 -16.63 30.15
C GLY A 133 15.52 -17.44 29.51
N ILE A 134 15.80 -18.02 28.33
CA ILE A 134 14.83 -18.81 27.55
C ILE A 134 15.41 -20.17 27.09
N LYS A 135 16.55 -20.60 27.64
CA LYS A 135 17.20 -21.86 27.23
C LYS A 135 16.50 -23.11 27.78
N THR A 136 15.87 -23.01 28.95
CA THR A 136 15.22 -24.14 29.62
C THR A 136 13.80 -23.83 30.00
N LEU A 137 12.94 -24.85 30.16
CA LEU A 137 11.55 -24.67 30.58
C LEU A 137 11.43 -23.91 31.90
N PRO A 138 12.21 -24.20 32.97
CA PRO A 138 12.12 -23.41 34.19
C PRO A 138 12.45 -21.93 34.01
N GLN A 139 13.35 -21.58 33.08
CA GLN A 139 13.63 -20.18 32.74
C GLN A 139 12.41 -19.54 32.08
N VAL A 140 11.79 -20.21 31.08
CA VAL A 140 10.60 -19.72 30.39
C VAL A 140 9.43 -19.60 31.36
N GLN A 141 9.23 -20.56 32.29
CA GLN A 141 8.19 -20.45 33.32
C GLN A 141 8.39 -19.22 34.21
N ARG A 142 9.64 -18.89 34.55
CA ARG A 142 9.95 -17.65 35.28
C ARG A 142 9.66 -16.39 34.47
N VAL A 143 9.85 -16.43 33.14
CA VAL A 143 9.43 -15.34 32.23
C VAL A 143 7.92 -15.11 32.36
N PHE A 144 7.10 -16.15 32.26
CA PHE A 144 5.64 -16.03 32.40
C PHE A 144 5.21 -15.61 33.82
N ALA A 145 5.90 -16.03 34.85
CA ALA A 145 5.61 -15.60 36.21
C ALA A 145 5.88 -14.09 36.44
N LYS A 146 6.87 -13.52 35.73
CA LYS A 146 7.20 -12.10 35.77
C LYS A 146 6.37 -11.25 34.82
N ALA A 147 5.74 -11.86 33.81
CA ALA A 147 4.97 -11.14 32.78
C ALA A 147 3.69 -10.57 33.39
N ASN A 148 3.65 -9.27 33.56
CA ASN A 148 2.52 -8.53 34.15
C ASN A 148 1.66 -7.78 33.14
N ARG A 149 2.10 -7.62 31.89
CA ARG A 149 1.39 -6.92 30.83
C ARG A 149 0.86 -7.91 29.80
N LEU A 150 -0.41 -8.30 29.97
CA LEU A 150 -1.14 -9.10 28.99
C LEU A 150 -1.47 -8.22 27.77
N LEU A 151 -1.07 -8.63 26.58
CA LEU A 151 -1.41 -7.99 25.31
C LEU A 151 -2.80 -8.43 24.83
N GLY A 152 -3.13 -9.72 24.97
CA GLY A 152 -4.43 -10.24 24.60
C GLY A 152 -4.56 -11.73 24.81
N ARG A 153 -5.82 -12.19 24.70
CA ARG A 153 -6.23 -13.58 24.90
C ARG A 153 -7.35 -13.93 23.97
N ASP A 154 -7.19 -15.00 23.18
CA ASP A 154 -8.23 -15.46 22.28
C ASP A 154 -8.05 -16.94 21.89
N PHE A 155 -9.13 -17.56 21.40
CA PHE A 155 -9.07 -18.88 20.81
C PHE A 155 -8.48 -18.86 19.40
N ARG A 156 -7.67 -19.89 19.15
CA ARG A 156 -7.04 -20.14 17.84
C ARG A 156 -7.58 -21.45 17.28
N GLN A 157 -7.47 -21.64 15.96
CA GLN A 157 -7.85 -22.90 15.33
C GLN A 157 -6.83 -24.02 15.62
N ARG A 158 -5.55 -23.66 15.82
CA ARG A 158 -4.45 -24.60 16.11
C ARG A 158 -3.31 -23.85 16.83
N VAL A 159 -2.34 -24.61 17.33
CA VAL A 159 -1.12 -24.05 17.87
C VAL A 159 -0.24 -23.61 16.72
N PHE A 160 -0.44 -22.40 16.28
CA PHE A 160 0.31 -21.78 15.18
C PHE A 160 0.39 -20.27 15.38
N VAL A 161 1.59 -19.72 15.21
CA VAL A 161 1.84 -18.28 15.19
C VAL A 161 2.63 -17.98 13.91
N GLY A 162 2.15 -17.07 13.11
CA GLY A 162 2.89 -16.44 11.99
C GLY A 162 2.76 -14.93 12.09
N HIS A 163 2.00 -14.46 13.10
CA HIS A 163 1.72 -13.07 13.36
C HIS A 163 1.06 -12.91 14.74
N ASN A 164 1.54 -11.96 15.56
CA ASN A 164 0.88 -11.67 16.83
C ASN A 164 -0.36 -10.79 16.60
N PRO A 165 -1.58 -11.29 16.90
CA PRO A 165 -2.81 -10.52 16.67
C PRO A 165 -3.04 -9.41 17.70
N PHE A 166 -2.28 -9.36 18.78
CA PHE A 166 -2.53 -8.52 19.94
C PHE A 166 -1.57 -7.31 20.05
N GLY A 167 -0.70 -7.09 19.06
CA GLY A 167 0.20 -5.94 19.10
C GLY A 167 1.58 -6.18 18.45
N PRO A 168 2.67 -5.89 19.15
CA PRO A 168 4.01 -5.98 18.59
C PRO A 168 4.36 -7.40 18.14
N GLN A 169 5.19 -7.50 17.09
CA GLN A 169 5.56 -8.79 16.51
C GLN A 169 6.74 -9.44 17.21
N SER A 170 7.54 -8.68 17.95
CA SER A 170 8.70 -9.15 18.74
C SER A 170 8.58 -8.74 20.20
N SER A 171 9.49 -9.21 21.04
CA SER A 171 9.51 -9.01 22.49
C SER A 171 8.20 -9.47 23.15
N ILE A 172 7.76 -10.66 22.80
CA ILE A 172 6.53 -11.27 23.30
C ILE A 172 6.76 -12.67 23.87
N ALA A 173 5.90 -13.03 24.83
CA ALA A 173 5.79 -14.38 25.38
C ALA A 173 4.36 -14.87 25.21
N SER A 174 4.15 -15.97 24.48
CA SER A 174 2.84 -16.55 24.21
C SER A 174 2.70 -17.92 24.83
N ARG A 175 1.57 -18.18 25.50
CA ARG A 175 1.19 -19.49 26.00
C ARG A 175 -0.06 -19.96 25.33
N PHE A 176 -0.04 -21.17 24.81
CA PHE A 176 -1.23 -21.87 24.34
C PHE A 176 -1.61 -22.92 25.36
N THR A 177 -2.85 -22.92 25.76
CA THR A 177 -3.48 -24.01 26.50
C THR A 177 -4.54 -24.64 25.60
N ALA A 178 -4.33 -25.88 25.24
CA ALA A 178 -5.19 -26.58 24.29
C ALA A 178 -5.60 -27.95 24.84
N TYR A 179 -6.69 -28.49 24.29
CA TYR A 179 -7.20 -29.79 24.67
C TYR A 179 -7.35 -30.68 23.45
N LEU A 180 -6.44 -31.66 23.34
CA LEU A 180 -6.38 -32.62 22.25
C LEU A 180 -7.38 -33.73 22.48
N VAL A 181 -8.08 -34.13 21.43
CA VAL A 181 -8.91 -35.34 21.38
C VAL A 181 -8.13 -36.43 20.67
N CYS A 182 -7.43 -37.28 21.43
CA CYS A 182 -6.68 -38.40 20.89
C CYS A 182 -7.65 -39.51 20.44
N PRO A 183 -7.66 -39.87 19.14
CA PRO A 183 -8.64 -40.83 18.59
C PRO A 183 -8.34 -42.29 19.01
N ALA A 184 -7.09 -42.62 19.32
CA ALA A 184 -6.65 -43.96 19.68
C ALA A 184 -5.63 -43.94 20.83
N THR A 185 -5.54 -45.02 21.57
CA THR A 185 -4.44 -45.29 22.49
C THR A 185 -3.21 -45.71 21.69
N GLY A 186 -2.04 -45.17 22.00
CA GLY A 186 -0.78 -45.51 21.34
C GLY A 186 0.27 -44.42 21.47
N ASP A 187 1.36 -44.57 20.71
CA ASP A 187 2.49 -43.65 20.71
C ASP A 187 2.24 -42.51 19.74
N TYR A 188 2.33 -41.31 20.28
CA TYR A 188 2.25 -40.06 19.53
C TYR A 188 3.64 -39.43 19.46
N GLN A 189 4.04 -38.99 18.28
CA GLN A 189 5.24 -38.19 18.11
C GLN A 189 4.83 -36.73 17.96
N PHE A 190 5.42 -35.86 18.77
CA PHE A 190 5.21 -34.41 18.67
C PHE A 190 6.48 -33.73 18.16
N ALA A 191 6.30 -32.57 17.53
CA ALA A 191 7.37 -31.72 17.07
C ALA A 191 7.00 -30.26 17.20
N CYS A 192 7.99 -29.37 17.32
CA CYS A 192 7.79 -27.95 17.23
C CYS A 192 8.89 -27.26 16.40
N SER A 193 8.53 -26.13 15.80
CA SER A 193 9.46 -25.20 15.17
C SER A 193 9.06 -23.78 15.55
N SER A 194 10.04 -22.93 15.89
CA SER A 194 9.77 -21.58 16.35
C SER A 194 10.92 -20.62 16.04
N GLN A 195 10.60 -19.36 15.93
CA GLN A 195 11.54 -18.26 16.12
C GLN A 195 11.74 -18.10 17.61
N ASP A 196 12.97 -18.20 18.07
CA ASP A 196 13.37 -18.33 19.47
C ASP A 196 12.69 -19.51 20.19
N ALA A 197 12.58 -19.48 21.49
CA ALA A 197 12.26 -20.65 22.33
C ALA A 197 10.81 -21.14 22.24
N SER A 198 10.64 -22.45 22.19
CA SER A 198 9.35 -23.12 22.41
C SER A 198 9.46 -24.42 23.20
N PHE A 199 8.42 -24.69 24.02
CA PHE A 199 8.32 -25.93 24.80
C PHE A 199 6.90 -26.47 24.67
N LEU A 200 6.79 -27.76 24.38
CA LEU A 200 5.52 -28.47 24.26
C LEU A 200 5.39 -29.47 25.37
N LEU A 201 4.29 -29.40 26.15
CA LEU A 201 3.95 -30.29 27.21
C LEU A 201 2.64 -30.98 26.90
N ILE A 202 2.52 -32.26 27.25
CA ILE A 202 1.27 -33.02 27.24
C ILE A 202 1.04 -33.50 28.69
N ASP A 203 -0.16 -33.24 29.23
CA ASP A 203 -0.54 -33.53 30.61
C ASP A 203 0.54 -33.08 31.60
N ASP A 204 1.02 -31.84 31.37
CA ASP A 204 2.07 -31.15 32.14
C ASP A 204 3.48 -31.79 32.10
N LYS A 205 3.70 -32.84 31.29
CA LYS A 205 5.01 -33.46 31.05
C LYS A 205 5.62 -32.88 29.77
N VAL A 206 6.92 -32.51 29.84
CA VAL A 206 7.68 -32.01 28.68
C VAL A 206 7.82 -33.13 27.65
N VAL A 207 7.36 -32.87 26.43
CA VAL A 207 7.52 -33.78 25.27
C VAL A 207 8.53 -33.22 24.30
N VAL A 208 8.50 -31.90 24.03
CA VAL A 208 9.49 -31.26 23.15
C VAL A 208 10.07 -30.05 23.85
N ALA A 209 11.39 -29.94 23.85
CA ALA A 209 12.12 -28.79 24.38
C ALA A 209 13.00 -28.18 23.29
N ASN A 210 12.66 -26.96 22.87
CA ASN A 210 13.36 -26.18 21.85
C ASN A 210 13.69 -24.80 22.42
N GLY A 211 14.69 -24.74 23.33
CA GLY A 211 15.05 -23.54 24.07
C GLY A 211 16.19 -22.75 23.44
N GLY A 212 16.25 -21.46 23.78
CA GLY A 212 17.28 -20.54 23.32
C GLY A 212 16.87 -19.64 22.16
N HIS A 213 17.85 -18.87 21.66
CA HIS A 213 17.69 -17.99 20.52
C HIS A 213 18.04 -18.76 19.25
N HIS A 214 17.12 -18.88 18.33
CA HIS A 214 17.31 -19.55 17.03
C HIS A 214 16.22 -19.14 16.04
N SER A 215 16.52 -19.30 14.76
CA SER A 215 15.54 -19.15 13.68
C SER A 215 14.62 -20.39 13.60
N PRO A 216 13.43 -20.25 12.98
CA PRO A 216 12.56 -21.38 12.73
C PRO A 216 13.26 -22.44 11.89
N GLN A 217 13.15 -23.69 12.30
CA GLN A 217 13.74 -24.81 11.59
C GLN A 217 12.79 -25.23 10.46
N ARG A 218 13.34 -25.50 9.29
CA ARG A 218 12.56 -25.95 8.12
C ARG A 218 12.22 -27.43 8.22
N ASP A 219 13.11 -28.22 8.79
CA ASP A 219 12.93 -29.61 9.12
C ASP A 219 12.51 -29.74 10.61
N ILE A 220 11.68 -30.72 10.89
CA ILE A 220 11.16 -30.95 12.25
C ILE A 220 12.22 -31.74 13.02
N ARG A 221 13.28 -31.06 13.51
CA ARG A 221 14.37 -31.70 14.28
C ARG A 221 14.03 -31.86 15.75
N MET A 222 13.25 -30.91 16.33
CA MET A 222 12.85 -30.98 17.73
C MET A 222 11.60 -31.82 17.86
N GLN A 223 11.78 -33.05 18.27
CA GLN A 223 10.73 -34.07 18.36
C GLN A 223 10.79 -34.80 19.71
N GLY A 224 9.62 -35.30 20.12
CA GLY A 224 9.50 -36.15 21.31
C GLY A 224 8.35 -37.12 21.15
N ARG A 225 8.40 -38.23 21.84
CA ARG A 225 7.36 -39.27 21.86
C ARG A 225 6.71 -39.39 23.21
N VAL A 226 5.43 -39.71 23.21
CA VAL A 226 4.65 -39.95 24.42
C VAL A 226 3.52 -40.94 24.11
N SER A 227 3.32 -41.92 24.99
CA SER A 227 2.17 -42.84 24.90
C SER A 227 0.97 -42.20 25.55
N LEU A 228 -0.13 -42.05 24.78
CA LEU A 228 -1.39 -41.44 25.23
C LEU A 228 -2.53 -42.44 25.13
N LYS A 229 -3.47 -42.35 26.07
CA LYS A 229 -4.74 -43.09 25.99
C LYS A 229 -5.69 -42.38 25.02
N LYS A 230 -6.64 -43.11 24.45
CA LYS A 230 -7.77 -42.51 23.75
C LYS A 230 -8.51 -41.54 24.69
N GLY A 231 -8.77 -40.32 24.25
CA GLY A 231 -9.51 -39.33 25.06
C GLY A 231 -8.96 -37.93 25.00
N LEU A 232 -9.23 -37.14 26.02
CA LEU A 232 -8.87 -35.73 26.13
C LEU A 232 -7.56 -35.56 26.88
N HIS A 233 -6.60 -34.87 26.26
CA HIS A 233 -5.29 -34.56 26.83
C HIS A 233 -5.02 -33.07 26.79
N LYS A 234 -4.46 -32.54 27.87
CA LYS A 234 -4.06 -31.13 27.94
C LYS A 234 -2.73 -30.93 27.22
N LEU A 235 -2.69 -30.00 26.25
CA LEU A 235 -1.47 -29.52 25.61
C LEU A 235 -1.16 -28.12 26.11
N THR A 236 0.05 -27.90 26.64
CA THR A 236 0.56 -26.57 26.95
C THR A 236 1.77 -26.29 26.01
N PHE A 237 1.68 -25.19 25.28
CA PHE A 237 2.78 -24.76 24.40
C PHE A 237 3.24 -23.36 24.81
N TYR A 238 4.48 -23.25 25.24
CA TYR A 238 5.15 -21.99 25.53
C TYR A 238 5.95 -21.55 24.31
N HIS A 239 5.87 -20.27 23.98
CA HIS A 239 6.65 -19.65 22.92
C HIS A 239 7.15 -18.28 23.41
N VAL A 240 8.44 -18.02 23.27
CA VAL A 240 9.04 -16.69 23.54
C VAL A 240 9.73 -16.24 22.28
N ASN A 241 9.31 -15.10 21.74
CA ASN A 241 9.90 -14.43 20.59
C ASN A 241 10.55 -13.12 21.03
N VAL A 242 11.86 -13.04 21.02
CA VAL A 242 12.61 -11.85 21.44
C VAL A 242 12.82 -10.91 20.28
N THR A 243 13.22 -11.45 19.12
CA THR A 243 13.54 -10.68 17.91
C THR A 243 12.91 -11.32 16.67
N GLY A 244 12.70 -10.51 15.62
CA GLY A 244 12.13 -10.98 14.37
C GLY A 244 10.62 -11.23 14.41
N ASP A 245 10.10 -11.87 13.37
CA ASP A 245 8.67 -12.21 13.26
C ASP A 245 8.33 -13.40 14.17
N PRO A 246 7.19 -13.39 14.86
CA PRO A 246 6.80 -14.47 15.73
C PRO A 246 6.32 -15.67 14.92
N ILE A 247 7.17 -16.66 14.77
CA ILE A 247 6.85 -17.91 14.09
C ILE A 247 6.89 -19.03 15.10
N ALA A 248 5.80 -19.79 15.24
CA ALA A 248 5.78 -21.01 16.02
C ALA A 248 4.70 -21.96 15.52
N VAL A 249 5.00 -23.26 15.54
CA VAL A 249 4.06 -24.31 15.15
C VAL A 249 4.27 -25.55 16.02
N ALA A 250 3.17 -26.16 16.47
CA ALA A 250 3.15 -27.50 17.02
C ALA A 250 2.62 -28.49 15.99
N ALA A 251 3.33 -29.59 15.85
CA ALA A 251 3.00 -30.68 14.92
C ALA A 251 2.95 -32.01 15.66
N TRP A 252 2.28 -32.99 15.07
CA TRP A 252 2.20 -34.33 15.59
C TRP A 252 2.16 -35.42 14.49
N GLN A 253 2.42 -36.63 14.89
CA GLN A 253 2.14 -37.84 14.17
C GLN A 253 1.32 -38.73 15.12
N ALA A 254 0.05 -38.95 14.81
CA ALA A 254 -0.82 -39.85 15.58
C ALA A 254 -0.57 -41.32 15.17
N PRO A 255 -0.97 -42.29 16.00
CA PRO A 255 -0.88 -43.70 15.64
C PRO A 255 -1.55 -43.99 14.28
N GLY A 256 -0.80 -44.61 13.37
CA GLY A 256 -1.24 -44.88 11.99
C GLY A 256 -0.90 -43.79 10.96
N ASP A 257 -0.48 -42.62 11.38
CA ASP A 257 0.00 -41.57 10.45
C ASP A 257 1.39 -41.95 9.89
N ARG A 258 1.65 -41.59 8.63
CA ARG A 258 2.94 -41.86 7.96
C ARG A 258 3.98 -40.79 8.19
N ARG A 259 3.59 -39.57 8.62
CA ARG A 259 4.48 -38.43 8.78
C ARG A 259 3.98 -37.44 9.84
N VAL A 260 4.88 -36.60 10.31
CA VAL A 260 4.57 -35.50 11.21
C VAL A 260 4.01 -34.32 10.40
N TRP A 261 2.92 -33.73 10.86
CA TRP A 261 2.31 -32.52 10.27
C TRP A 261 1.69 -31.62 11.33
N PRO A 262 1.42 -30.32 11.03
CA PRO A 262 0.82 -29.41 11.99
C PRO A 262 -0.49 -29.99 12.53
N ILE A 263 -0.67 -29.96 13.85
CA ILE A 263 -1.86 -30.51 14.52
C ILE A 263 -3.10 -29.85 13.88
N PRO A 264 -4.03 -30.65 13.28
CA PRO A 264 -5.18 -30.10 12.58
C PRO A 264 -6.23 -29.53 13.58
N PRO A 265 -7.02 -28.54 13.17
CA PRO A 265 -8.07 -27.96 14.03
C PRO A 265 -9.06 -29.01 14.59
N ALA A 266 -9.36 -30.04 13.84
CA ALA A 266 -10.29 -31.12 14.24
C ALA A 266 -9.72 -32.01 15.38
N ALA A 267 -8.43 -31.96 15.64
CA ALA A 267 -7.79 -32.67 16.75
C ALA A 267 -8.04 -31.99 18.11
N PHE A 268 -8.56 -30.79 18.15
CA PHE A 268 -8.85 -30.08 19.40
C PHE A 268 -10.32 -30.16 19.77
N ALA A 269 -10.61 -30.26 21.07
CA ALA A 269 -11.98 -30.19 21.60
C ALA A 269 -12.65 -28.90 21.14
N PRO A 270 -13.86 -28.95 20.56
CA PRO A 270 -14.48 -27.81 19.89
C PRO A 270 -14.86 -26.66 20.84
N VAL A 271 -14.81 -25.44 20.30
CA VAL A 271 -15.40 -24.23 20.89
C VAL A 271 -16.42 -23.68 19.89
N PHE A 272 -17.65 -23.45 20.35
CA PHE A 272 -18.74 -22.99 19.53
C PHE A 272 -18.67 -21.45 19.37
N GLN A 273 -18.98 -20.94 18.17
CA GLN A 273 -19.08 -19.51 17.94
C GLN A 273 -20.53 -19.05 18.15
N ALA A 274 -20.70 -17.99 18.91
CA ALA A 274 -21.99 -17.40 19.17
C ALA A 274 -22.14 -16.05 18.46
N ALA A 275 -23.32 -15.76 17.94
CA ALA A 275 -23.64 -14.53 17.23
C ALA A 275 -24.41 -13.55 18.13
N PRO A 276 -23.95 -12.29 18.28
CA PRO A 276 -24.67 -11.28 19.07
C PRO A 276 -25.84 -10.70 18.29
N GLY A 277 -26.94 -10.44 18.97
CA GLY A 277 -28.06 -9.64 18.51
C GLY A 277 -27.99 -8.18 18.96
N ALA A 278 -29.10 -7.45 18.93
CA ALA A 278 -29.16 -6.07 19.36
C ALA A 278 -28.93 -5.90 20.88
N MET A 279 -28.36 -4.75 21.28
CA MET A 279 -28.18 -4.36 22.67
C MET A 279 -29.48 -3.73 23.23
N GLU A 280 -30.08 -4.37 24.19
CA GLU A 280 -31.27 -3.91 24.91
C GLU A 280 -30.85 -3.15 26.16
N GLN A 281 -31.66 -2.15 26.54
CA GLN A 281 -31.49 -1.37 27.79
C GLN A 281 -32.69 -1.63 28.70
N TYR A 282 -32.44 -1.84 30.02
CA TYR A 282 -33.48 -2.02 31.01
C TYR A 282 -34.47 -0.84 31.03
N GLY A 283 -35.75 -1.12 31.06
CA GLY A 283 -36.81 -0.12 31.09
C GLY A 283 -37.09 0.58 29.74
N LYS A 284 -36.33 0.27 28.66
CA LYS A 284 -36.56 0.84 27.32
C LYS A 284 -37.07 -0.23 26.36
N GLY A 285 -38.32 -0.06 25.89
CA GLY A 285 -38.93 -1.00 24.96
C GLY A 285 -38.56 -0.84 23.49
N SER A 286 -37.93 0.27 23.11
CA SER A 286 -37.61 0.59 21.72
C SER A 286 -36.27 1.26 21.63
N GLY A 287 -35.54 1.05 20.51
CA GLY A 287 -34.22 1.64 20.28
C GLY A 287 -33.60 1.21 18.96
N ILE A 288 -32.42 1.71 18.74
CA ILE A 288 -31.55 1.28 17.64
C ILE A 288 -30.22 0.75 18.19
N ASP A 289 -29.59 -0.11 17.43
CA ASP A 289 -28.25 -0.61 17.67
C ASP A 289 -27.56 -0.94 16.34
N PHE A 290 -26.29 -1.34 16.37
CA PHE A 290 -25.63 -1.84 15.19
C PHE A 290 -24.50 -2.81 15.51
N LEU A 291 -24.17 -3.63 14.55
CA LEU A 291 -23.06 -4.59 14.62
C LEU A 291 -21.97 -4.20 13.63
N PRO A 292 -20.84 -3.66 14.11
CA PRO A 292 -19.66 -3.50 13.29
C PRO A 292 -18.94 -4.85 13.15
N ARG A 293 -18.57 -5.19 11.92
CA ARG A 293 -17.83 -6.42 11.60
C ARG A 293 -16.68 -6.13 10.68
N TYR A 294 -15.53 -6.72 10.98
CA TYR A 294 -14.40 -6.72 10.06
C TYR A 294 -14.76 -7.47 8.77
N GLY A 295 -14.62 -6.80 7.63
CA GLY A 295 -15.03 -7.32 6.32
C GLY A 295 -13.87 -7.90 5.51
N GLY A 296 -12.67 -7.37 5.69
CA GLY A 296 -11.47 -7.78 4.96
C GLY A 296 -10.45 -6.66 4.85
N GLU A 297 -9.31 -6.97 4.27
CA GLU A 297 -8.24 -5.99 4.03
C GLU A 297 -7.64 -6.10 2.64
N THR A 298 -7.05 -5.03 2.13
CA THR A 298 -6.21 -5.02 0.95
C THR A 298 -4.86 -4.38 1.25
N PHE A 299 -3.86 -4.73 0.43
CA PHE A 299 -2.48 -4.29 0.61
C PHE A 299 -2.01 -3.52 -0.62
N VAL A 300 -1.62 -2.25 -0.42
CA VAL A 300 -1.12 -1.38 -1.48
C VAL A 300 0.12 -0.64 -0.99
N ARG A 301 1.26 -0.78 -1.68
CA ARG A 301 2.51 -0.06 -1.39
C ARG A 301 2.92 -0.09 0.11
N ASN A 302 2.97 -1.29 0.71
CA ASN A 302 3.29 -1.52 2.13
C ASN A 302 2.28 -0.92 3.12
N ARG A 303 1.03 -0.67 2.70
CA ARG A 303 -0.06 -0.16 3.53
C ARG A 303 -1.26 -1.08 3.46
N TYR A 304 -1.97 -1.21 4.58
CA TYR A 304 -3.18 -2.02 4.70
C TYR A 304 -4.38 -1.12 4.86
N TYR A 305 -5.40 -1.38 4.06
CA TYR A 305 -6.70 -0.72 4.13
C TYR A 305 -7.73 -1.76 4.55
N GLN A 306 -8.58 -1.40 5.53
CA GLN A 306 -9.52 -2.33 6.12
C GLN A 306 -10.96 -1.96 5.78
N ARG A 307 -11.67 -2.91 5.20
CA ARG A 307 -13.11 -2.81 5.00
C ARG A 307 -13.85 -3.33 6.23
N TRP A 308 -14.81 -2.55 6.67
CA TRP A 308 -15.75 -2.89 7.73
C TRP A 308 -17.18 -2.88 7.18
N THR A 309 -18.04 -3.70 7.76
CA THR A 309 -19.47 -3.73 7.48
C THR A 309 -20.24 -3.36 8.74
N PHE A 310 -21.28 -2.57 8.56
CA PHE A 310 -22.12 -2.06 9.62
C PHE A 310 -23.55 -2.42 9.32
N GLU A 311 -24.20 -3.15 10.23
CA GLU A 311 -25.59 -3.60 10.10
C GLU A 311 -26.43 -2.92 11.17
N ALA A 312 -27.39 -2.10 10.76
CA ALA A 312 -28.33 -1.44 11.65
C ALA A 312 -29.37 -2.44 12.17
N LEU A 313 -29.61 -2.39 13.46
CA LEU A 313 -30.61 -3.21 14.15
C LEU A 313 -31.64 -2.33 14.83
N THR A 314 -32.92 -2.71 14.72
CA THR A 314 -34.01 -2.03 15.40
C THR A 314 -34.51 -2.88 16.56
N ILE A 315 -34.95 -2.24 17.64
CA ILE A 315 -35.43 -2.85 18.86
C ILE A 315 -36.87 -2.39 19.10
N GLY A 316 -37.78 -3.34 19.41
CA GLY A 316 -39.17 -3.04 19.74
C GLY A 316 -39.95 -2.44 18.58
N GLN A 317 -40.64 -1.33 18.85
CA GLN A 317 -41.55 -0.69 17.88
C GLN A 317 -40.88 0.24 16.85
N VAL A 318 -39.55 0.33 16.84
CA VAL A 318 -38.85 1.10 15.77
C VAL A 318 -39.05 0.39 14.43
N ARG A 319 -39.71 1.08 13.48
CA ARG A 319 -39.96 0.52 12.14
C ARG A 319 -38.65 0.26 11.40
N ARG A 320 -38.64 -0.77 10.53
CA ARG A 320 -37.44 -1.11 9.73
C ARG A 320 -37.08 -0.05 8.69
N ASN A 321 -38.04 0.78 8.27
CA ASN A 321 -37.87 1.83 7.25
C ASN A 321 -37.75 3.23 7.88
N VAL A 322 -36.92 3.39 8.90
CA VAL A 322 -36.58 4.71 9.44
C VAL A 322 -35.43 5.33 8.63
N ASP A 323 -35.39 6.65 8.54
CA ASP A 323 -34.27 7.36 7.98
C ASP A 323 -33.03 7.14 8.85
N LEU A 324 -32.06 6.39 8.31
CA LEU A 324 -30.83 6.00 8.98
C LEU A 324 -29.65 6.81 8.43
N GLN A 325 -28.82 7.29 9.32
CA GLN A 325 -27.59 8.00 8.97
C GLN A 325 -26.41 7.44 9.75
N TRP A 326 -25.38 7.08 9.03
CA TRP A 326 -24.09 6.68 9.55
C TRP A 326 -23.11 7.84 9.52
N ASP A 327 -22.30 7.97 10.57
CA ASP A 327 -21.06 8.71 10.60
C ASP A 327 -19.96 7.73 11.02
N PHE A 328 -18.97 7.52 10.16
CA PHE A 328 -17.91 6.53 10.39
C PHE A 328 -16.75 7.06 11.23
N GLY A 329 -16.78 8.36 11.59
CA GLY A 329 -15.77 8.99 12.43
C GLY A 329 -14.49 9.43 11.68
N ASP A 330 -14.49 9.34 10.36
CA ASP A 330 -13.39 9.80 9.49
C ASP A 330 -13.84 10.87 8.47
N GLY A 331 -15.03 11.44 8.68
CA GLY A 331 -15.63 12.44 7.80
C GLY A 331 -16.57 11.83 6.74
N GLN A 332 -16.65 10.53 6.62
CA GLN A 332 -17.55 9.86 5.67
C GLN A 332 -18.87 9.47 6.32
N ARG A 333 -19.94 9.44 5.52
CA ARG A 333 -21.32 9.16 5.93
C ARG A 333 -22.00 8.21 4.95
N ALA A 334 -23.04 7.54 5.42
CA ALA A 334 -23.94 6.72 4.59
C ALA A 334 -25.37 6.77 5.14
N ALA A 335 -26.35 6.38 4.31
CA ALA A 335 -27.77 6.42 4.66
C ALA A 335 -28.47 5.09 4.32
N THR A 336 -27.82 3.96 4.54
CA THR A 336 -28.33 2.64 4.20
C THR A 336 -28.47 1.76 5.46
N PRO A 337 -29.43 0.79 5.52
CA PRO A 337 -29.53 -0.12 6.65
C PRO A 337 -28.28 -0.99 6.88
N LYS A 338 -27.58 -1.29 5.80
CA LYS A 338 -26.29 -1.98 5.83
C LYS A 338 -25.27 -1.19 5.02
N ALA A 339 -24.20 -0.76 5.66
CA ALA A 339 -23.15 0.03 5.06
C ALA A 339 -21.84 -0.76 5.01
N GLU A 340 -21.04 -0.53 3.97
CA GLU A 340 -19.65 -0.93 3.90
C GLU A 340 -18.78 0.33 3.89
N HIS A 341 -17.67 0.28 4.61
CA HIS A 341 -16.75 1.40 4.71
C HIS A 341 -15.30 0.91 4.73
N VAL A 342 -14.39 1.64 4.09
CA VAL A 342 -12.96 1.34 4.04
C VAL A 342 -12.18 2.40 4.81
N TYR A 343 -11.60 2.00 5.93
CA TYR A 343 -10.69 2.88 6.66
C TYR A 343 -9.32 2.90 6.01
N LEU A 344 -8.89 4.08 5.62
CA LEU A 344 -7.64 4.32 4.89
C LEU A 344 -6.43 4.55 5.82
N LEU A 345 -6.69 4.75 7.12
CA LEU A 345 -5.65 4.85 8.15
C LEU A 345 -5.97 3.94 9.33
N PRO A 346 -4.96 3.40 10.02
CA PRO A 346 -5.16 2.75 11.30
C PRO A 346 -5.56 3.79 12.37
N GLY A 347 -6.34 3.38 13.35
CA GLY A 347 -6.75 4.25 14.44
C GLY A 347 -8.00 3.78 15.17
N GLU A 348 -8.42 4.54 16.18
CA GLU A 348 -9.69 4.37 16.85
C GLU A 348 -10.73 5.31 16.22
N TYR A 349 -11.86 4.77 15.81
CA TYR A 349 -12.94 5.53 15.17
C TYR A 349 -14.23 5.38 15.97
N THR A 350 -14.92 6.49 16.23
CA THR A 350 -16.25 6.49 16.84
C THR A 350 -17.29 6.45 15.74
N VAL A 351 -17.89 5.29 15.54
CA VAL A 351 -18.96 5.12 14.57
C VAL A 351 -20.30 5.47 15.25
N THR A 352 -21.09 6.29 14.57
CA THR A 352 -22.40 6.74 15.05
C THR A 352 -23.49 6.34 14.06
N LEU A 353 -24.50 5.65 14.54
CA LEU A 353 -25.77 5.43 13.85
C LEU A 353 -26.82 6.36 14.43
N THR A 354 -27.48 7.10 13.56
CA THR A 354 -28.63 7.96 13.89
C THR A 354 -29.85 7.45 13.14
N ALA A 355 -30.98 7.39 13.82
CA ALA A 355 -32.30 7.12 13.22
C ALA A 355 -33.25 8.26 13.52
N ASN A 356 -33.85 8.86 12.49
CA ASN A 356 -34.89 9.84 12.62
C ASN A 356 -36.24 9.13 12.67
N THR A 357 -36.90 9.16 13.81
CA THR A 357 -38.18 8.52 14.03
C THR A 357 -39.26 9.60 14.29
N TYR A 358 -40.53 9.22 14.17
CA TYR A 358 -41.65 10.12 14.51
C TYR A 358 -41.68 10.55 16.01
N ARG A 359 -40.96 9.82 16.88
CA ARG A 359 -40.79 10.13 18.33
C ARG A 359 -39.50 10.88 18.62
N GLY A 360 -38.78 11.33 17.60
CA GLY A 360 -37.51 12.04 17.73
C GLY A 360 -36.30 11.22 17.24
N LYS A 361 -35.13 11.80 17.47
CA LYS A 361 -33.84 11.28 17.02
C LYS A 361 -33.31 10.25 18.02
N LEU A 362 -32.98 9.05 17.52
CA LEU A 362 -32.27 8.03 18.27
C LEU A 362 -30.82 7.98 17.80
N THR A 363 -29.89 7.81 18.72
CA THR A 363 -28.44 7.74 18.39
C THR A 363 -27.80 6.58 19.14
N ARG A 364 -26.92 5.87 18.44
CA ARG A 364 -26.07 4.82 19.00
C ARG A 364 -24.63 5.02 18.53
N THR A 365 -23.68 4.91 19.45
CA THR A 365 -22.25 4.96 19.15
C THR A 365 -21.55 3.68 19.55
N ASN A 366 -20.47 3.37 18.85
CA ASN A 366 -19.53 2.32 19.23
C ASN A 366 -18.14 2.68 18.69
N ARG A 367 -17.10 2.54 19.51
CA ARG A 367 -15.73 2.74 19.07
C ARG A 367 -15.18 1.43 18.49
N ILE A 368 -14.59 1.54 17.31
CA ILE A 368 -13.89 0.44 16.67
C ILE A 368 -12.40 0.77 16.59
N PHE A 369 -11.57 -0.26 16.54
CA PHE A 369 -10.12 -0.11 16.42
C PHE A 369 -9.66 -0.74 15.11
N VAL A 370 -9.25 0.13 14.17
CA VAL A 370 -8.74 -0.26 12.87
C VAL A 370 -7.24 -0.52 13.01
N SER A 371 -6.86 -1.78 13.07
CA SER A 371 -5.46 -2.17 13.23
C SER A 371 -5.23 -3.55 12.64
N ARG A 372 -4.21 -3.67 11.81
CA ARG A 372 -3.83 -4.95 11.21
C ARG A 372 -3.51 -6.04 12.23
N PRO A 373 -2.71 -5.80 13.29
CA PRO A 373 -2.38 -6.83 14.25
C PRO A 373 -3.60 -7.52 14.85
N TRP A 374 -4.66 -6.76 15.10
CA TRP A 374 -5.87 -7.28 15.74
C TRP A 374 -6.72 -8.17 14.83
N HIS A 375 -6.83 -7.83 13.54
CA HIS A 375 -7.79 -8.47 12.63
C HIS A 375 -7.16 -9.50 11.69
N GLN A 376 -5.90 -9.35 11.36
CA GLN A 376 -5.22 -10.16 10.35
C GLN A 376 -5.32 -11.66 10.57
N VAL A 377 -5.44 -12.10 11.79
CA VAL A 377 -5.41 -13.52 12.17
C VAL A 377 -6.81 -14.16 12.15
N ALA A 378 -7.86 -13.35 12.18
CA ALA A 378 -9.22 -13.88 12.34
C ALA A 378 -9.76 -14.49 11.05
N THR A 379 -9.35 -14.06 9.87
CA THR A 379 -10.15 -14.35 8.68
C THR A 379 -9.39 -14.73 7.42
N ASN A 380 -8.11 -14.43 7.26
CA ASN A 380 -7.39 -14.52 5.96
C ASN A 380 -8.20 -13.90 4.79
N ARG A 381 -9.03 -12.92 5.07
CA ARG A 381 -9.89 -12.27 4.08
C ARG A 381 -9.12 -11.14 3.43
N LEU A 382 -8.49 -11.47 2.31
CA LEU A 382 -7.94 -10.45 1.41
C LEU A 382 -9.03 -10.02 0.44
N ASP A 383 -9.37 -8.74 0.48
CA ASP A 383 -10.23 -8.13 -0.52
C ASP A 383 -9.43 -7.83 -1.79
N SER A 384 -10.09 -7.80 -2.93
CA SER A 384 -9.48 -7.25 -4.12
C SER A 384 -9.34 -5.72 -3.97
N VAL A 385 -8.27 -5.17 -4.52
CA VAL A 385 -8.05 -3.71 -4.56
C VAL A 385 -9.23 -3.01 -5.24
N VAL A 386 -9.77 -3.61 -6.31
CA VAL A 386 -10.92 -3.10 -7.07
C VAL A 386 -12.19 -3.04 -6.21
N GLN A 387 -12.44 -4.04 -5.36
CA GLN A 387 -13.60 -4.05 -4.48
C GLN A 387 -13.55 -2.89 -3.47
N GLN A 388 -12.40 -2.65 -2.85
CA GLN A 388 -12.24 -1.54 -1.92
C GLN A 388 -12.25 -0.19 -2.63
N ALA A 389 -11.64 -0.09 -3.81
CA ALA A 389 -11.65 1.12 -4.61
C ALA A 389 -13.07 1.53 -5.04
N ARG A 390 -13.98 0.57 -5.32
CA ARG A 390 -15.38 0.87 -5.61
C ARG A 390 -16.03 1.63 -4.44
N ILE A 391 -15.83 1.18 -3.20
CA ILE A 391 -16.37 1.84 -2.01
C ILE A 391 -15.75 3.24 -1.85
N VAL A 392 -14.43 3.35 -1.95
CA VAL A 392 -13.70 4.62 -1.80
C VAL A 392 -14.03 5.61 -2.93
N SER A 393 -14.42 5.11 -4.11
CA SER A 393 -14.83 5.98 -5.22
C SER A 393 -16.07 6.82 -4.91
N GLU A 394 -16.90 6.38 -3.95
CA GLU A 394 -18.10 7.11 -3.54
C GLU A 394 -17.86 8.11 -2.40
N TYR A 395 -16.61 8.26 -1.92
CA TYR A 395 -16.28 9.15 -0.82
C TYR A 395 -16.40 10.62 -1.20
N ASP A 396 -16.79 11.44 -0.22
CA ASP A 396 -16.60 12.88 -0.27
C ASP A 396 -15.13 13.21 0.06
N PHE A 397 -14.31 13.32 -0.99
CA PHE A 397 -12.89 13.61 -0.85
C PHE A 397 -12.60 15.00 -0.23
N ALA A 398 -13.55 15.94 -0.33
CA ALA A 398 -13.40 17.26 0.28
C ALA A 398 -13.53 17.21 1.81
N ALA A 399 -14.29 16.25 2.34
CA ALA A 399 -14.41 16.03 3.78
C ALA A 399 -13.22 15.31 4.42
N LEU A 400 -12.37 14.63 3.62
CA LEU A 400 -11.22 13.88 4.13
C LEU A 400 -10.07 14.79 4.55
N SER A 401 -9.29 14.38 5.55
CA SER A 401 -8.01 15.03 5.85
C SER A 401 -7.01 14.86 4.68
N PRO A 402 -6.01 15.73 4.54
CA PRO A 402 -5.00 15.57 3.48
C PRO A 402 -4.32 14.21 3.49
N GLU A 403 -4.08 13.64 4.67
CA GLU A 403 -3.45 12.33 4.83
C GLU A 403 -4.36 11.21 4.34
N VAL A 404 -5.61 11.17 4.79
CA VAL A 404 -6.58 10.16 4.35
C VAL A 404 -6.83 10.26 2.85
N ASN A 405 -6.92 11.49 2.32
CA ASN A 405 -7.10 11.73 0.89
C ASN A 405 -5.92 11.22 0.05
N ALA A 406 -4.68 11.42 0.53
CA ALA A 406 -3.50 10.86 -0.11
C ALA A 406 -3.56 9.31 -0.21
N HIS A 407 -4.04 8.66 0.85
CA HIS A 407 -4.25 7.21 0.86
C HIS A 407 -5.36 6.76 -0.09
N ALA A 408 -6.42 7.56 -0.25
CA ALA A 408 -7.44 7.32 -1.27
C ALA A 408 -6.83 7.34 -2.68
N VAL A 409 -6.00 8.33 -3.00
CA VAL A 409 -5.29 8.40 -4.29
C VAL A 409 -4.47 7.14 -4.55
N LEU A 410 -3.70 6.65 -3.56
CA LEU A 410 -2.87 5.45 -3.71
C LEU A 410 -3.68 4.18 -3.98
N LEU A 411 -4.81 4.02 -3.29
CA LEU A 411 -5.70 2.88 -3.49
C LEU A 411 -6.36 2.92 -4.87
N LEU A 412 -6.88 4.11 -5.26
CA LEU A 412 -7.58 4.32 -6.52
C LEU A 412 -6.63 4.19 -7.73
N GLU A 413 -5.40 4.69 -7.62
CA GLU A 413 -4.35 4.49 -8.63
C GLU A 413 -4.05 3.01 -8.84
N ARG A 414 -3.85 2.26 -7.76
CA ARG A 414 -3.57 0.83 -7.84
C ARG A 414 -4.72 0.04 -8.46
N ALA A 415 -5.95 0.48 -8.26
CA ALA A 415 -7.16 -0.10 -8.85
C ALA A 415 -7.44 0.36 -10.28
N ARG A 416 -6.68 1.33 -10.82
CA ARG A 416 -6.93 2.02 -12.10
C ARG A 416 -8.32 2.69 -12.16
N ALA A 417 -8.77 3.22 -11.02
CA ALA A 417 -10.02 3.96 -10.91
C ALA A 417 -9.80 5.45 -11.23
N ASP A 418 -9.41 5.76 -12.47
CA ASP A 418 -8.84 7.05 -12.88
C ASP A 418 -9.74 8.24 -12.60
N GLN A 419 -11.05 8.11 -12.79
CA GLN A 419 -11.98 9.21 -12.55
C GLN A 419 -12.05 9.57 -11.05
N ALA A 420 -12.17 8.58 -10.18
CA ALA A 420 -12.20 8.78 -8.74
C ALA A 420 -10.84 9.26 -8.22
N MET A 421 -9.74 8.72 -8.76
CA MET A 421 -8.38 9.16 -8.44
C MET A 421 -8.19 10.65 -8.78
N ARG A 422 -8.67 11.11 -9.93
CA ARG A 422 -8.63 12.54 -10.30
C ARG A 422 -9.42 13.41 -9.33
N ARG A 423 -10.62 13.01 -8.93
CA ARG A 423 -11.41 13.74 -7.91
C ARG A 423 -10.69 13.82 -6.57
N ALA A 424 -10.13 12.70 -6.10
CA ALA A 424 -9.32 12.66 -4.87
C ALA A 424 -8.07 13.54 -4.99
N GLY A 425 -7.40 13.51 -6.13
CA GLY A 425 -6.24 14.34 -6.44
C GLY A 425 -6.54 15.83 -6.46
N GLN A 426 -7.65 16.25 -7.08
CA GLN A 426 -8.11 17.63 -7.07
C GLN A 426 -8.40 18.11 -5.65
N ALA A 427 -9.10 17.31 -4.84
CA ALA A 427 -9.36 17.62 -3.44
C ALA A 427 -8.06 17.73 -2.61
N PHE A 428 -7.06 16.87 -2.90
CA PHE A 428 -5.74 16.95 -2.28
C PHE A 428 -5.00 18.25 -2.67
N LEU A 429 -4.96 18.59 -3.95
CA LEU A 429 -4.27 19.79 -4.46
C LEU A 429 -4.97 21.09 -4.09
N ALA A 430 -6.26 21.07 -3.76
CA ALA A 430 -7.01 22.25 -3.27
C ALA A 430 -6.63 22.63 -1.83
N ARG A 431 -5.88 21.83 -1.09
CA ARG A 431 -5.44 22.13 0.27
C ARG A 431 -4.34 23.19 0.27
N ARG A 432 -4.39 24.12 1.22
CA ARG A 432 -3.34 25.14 1.38
C ARG A 432 -2.01 24.55 1.85
N GLN A 433 -2.07 23.49 2.66
CA GLN A 433 -0.90 22.80 3.21
C GLN A 433 -1.17 21.29 3.26
N ALA A 434 -0.12 20.50 3.02
CA ALA A 434 -0.11 19.06 3.22
C ALA A 434 1.27 18.61 3.73
N PRO A 435 1.39 17.46 4.42
CA PRO A 435 2.67 16.91 4.83
C PRO A 435 3.62 16.71 3.65
N ALA A 436 4.86 17.15 3.79
CA ALA A 436 5.86 17.14 2.71
C ALA A 436 6.06 15.76 2.08
N ALA A 437 6.10 14.70 2.92
CA ALA A 437 6.24 13.32 2.46
C ALA A 437 5.09 12.91 1.51
N LEU A 438 3.86 13.33 1.81
CA LEU A 438 2.69 13.02 0.97
C LEU A 438 2.73 13.79 -0.35
N ILE A 439 3.12 15.06 -0.34
CA ILE A 439 3.30 15.84 -1.58
C ILE A 439 4.30 15.14 -2.49
N GLY A 440 5.47 14.76 -1.95
CA GLY A 440 6.51 14.07 -2.69
C GLY A 440 6.07 12.74 -3.31
N GLN A 441 5.16 12.03 -2.65
CA GLN A 441 4.65 10.73 -3.08
C GLN A 441 3.46 10.84 -4.05
N ILE A 442 2.51 11.72 -3.75
CA ILE A 442 1.20 11.74 -4.40
C ILE A 442 1.20 12.58 -5.67
N VAL A 443 1.84 13.77 -5.63
CA VAL A 443 1.78 14.68 -6.77
C VAL A 443 2.39 14.11 -8.05
N PRO A 444 3.52 13.36 -8.01
CA PRO A 444 4.03 12.69 -9.21
C PRO A 444 3.03 11.70 -9.84
N ILE A 445 2.31 10.94 -8.99
CA ILE A 445 1.29 9.98 -9.44
C ILE A 445 0.14 10.72 -10.14
N LEU A 446 -0.37 11.79 -9.52
CA LEU A 446 -1.45 12.59 -10.10
C LEU A 446 -1.04 13.26 -11.40
N ALA A 447 0.21 13.70 -11.49
CA ALA A 447 0.74 14.42 -12.63
C ALA A 447 0.99 13.52 -13.85
N GLU A 448 1.25 12.22 -13.65
CA GLU A 448 1.65 11.29 -14.72
C GLU A 448 0.63 11.20 -15.85
N GLY A 449 -0.66 11.18 -15.53
CA GLY A 449 -1.75 11.11 -16.53
C GLY A 449 -2.27 12.47 -17.03
N LEU A 450 -1.64 13.61 -16.65
CA LEU A 450 -2.12 14.93 -17.03
C LEU A 450 -1.46 15.43 -18.34
N PRO A 451 -2.17 16.21 -19.17
CA PRO A 451 -1.55 16.99 -20.23
C PRO A 451 -0.41 17.87 -19.70
N ALA A 452 0.62 18.09 -20.51
CA ALA A 452 1.88 18.75 -20.08
C ALA A 452 1.66 20.09 -19.34
N LYS A 453 0.77 20.95 -19.84
CA LYS A 453 0.45 22.24 -19.21
C LYS A 453 -0.17 22.08 -17.81
N GLN A 454 -1.09 21.13 -17.67
CA GLN A 454 -1.73 20.84 -16.37
C GLN A 454 -0.73 20.16 -15.41
N ARG A 455 0.12 19.27 -15.90
CA ARG A 455 1.20 18.60 -15.15
C ARG A 455 2.18 19.63 -14.58
N LEU A 456 2.61 20.58 -15.38
CA LEU A 456 3.43 21.69 -14.93
C LEU A 456 2.73 22.49 -13.82
N GLY A 457 1.45 22.84 -14.02
CA GLY A 457 0.64 23.55 -13.02
C GLY A 457 0.53 22.78 -11.70
N ALA A 458 0.33 21.48 -11.75
CA ALA A 458 0.26 20.62 -10.56
C ALA A 458 1.56 20.65 -9.75
N TYR A 459 2.73 20.53 -10.42
CA TYR A 459 4.02 20.60 -9.73
C TYR A 459 4.30 22.00 -9.14
N VAL A 460 3.96 23.08 -9.84
CA VAL A 460 4.11 24.45 -9.32
C VAL A 460 3.19 24.67 -8.10
N THR A 461 1.95 24.23 -8.18
CA THR A 461 1.00 24.31 -7.04
C THR A 461 1.55 23.53 -5.84
N ALA A 462 1.97 22.28 -6.07
CA ALA A 462 2.53 21.43 -5.02
C ALA A 462 3.76 22.03 -4.34
N SER A 463 4.59 22.75 -5.08
CA SER A 463 5.76 23.43 -4.50
C SER A 463 5.37 24.50 -3.47
N ARG A 464 4.19 25.06 -3.55
CA ARG A 464 3.64 26.07 -2.63
C ARG A 464 2.95 25.46 -1.41
N MET A 465 2.56 24.20 -1.47
CA MET A 465 1.82 23.51 -0.39
C MET A 465 2.69 23.10 0.79
N THR A 466 4.01 23.26 0.72
CA THR A 466 4.93 22.79 1.76
C THR A 466 6.02 23.81 2.07
N ARG A 467 6.47 23.82 3.32
CA ARG A 467 7.65 24.57 3.76
C ARG A 467 8.96 23.80 3.57
N SER A 468 8.91 22.51 3.28
CA SER A 468 10.12 21.70 3.06
C SER A 468 10.85 22.12 1.80
N ALA A 469 12.04 22.68 1.96
CA ALA A 469 12.90 23.10 0.84
C ALA A 469 13.21 21.95 -0.13
N SER A 470 13.46 20.74 0.39
CA SER A 470 13.75 19.56 -0.43
C SER A 470 12.56 19.15 -1.30
N VAL A 471 11.34 19.16 -0.77
CA VAL A 471 10.14 18.80 -1.54
C VAL A 471 9.78 19.91 -2.53
N ARG A 472 9.89 21.18 -2.12
CA ARG A 472 9.72 22.33 -3.04
C ARG A 472 10.67 22.24 -4.23
N ALA A 473 11.95 21.97 -3.96
CA ALA A 473 12.97 21.83 -4.99
C ALA A 473 12.66 20.65 -5.94
N ALA A 474 12.23 19.51 -5.40
CA ALA A 474 11.86 18.35 -6.22
C ALA A 474 10.64 18.64 -7.12
N MET A 475 9.64 19.36 -6.61
CA MET A 475 8.46 19.73 -7.42
C MET A 475 8.83 20.76 -8.50
N LEU A 476 9.63 21.77 -8.18
CA LEU A 476 10.08 22.79 -9.16
C LEU A 476 11.01 22.20 -10.21
N GLU A 477 11.86 21.26 -9.84
CA GLU A 477 12.72 20.53 -10.78
C GLU A 477 11.90 19.74 -11.79
N ARG A 478 10.85 19.02 -11.33
CA ARG A 478 9.92 18.30 -12.20
C ARG A 478 9.11 19.24 -13.09
N ALA A 479 8.69 20.39 -12.57
CA ALA A 479 8.04 21.43 -13.33
C ALA A 479 8.95 21.96 -14.45
N GLY A 480 10.22 22.24 -14.14
CA GLY A 480 11.22 22.68 -15.11
C GLY A 480 11.45 21.64 -16.22
N ARG A 481 11.53 20.35 -15.86
CA ARG A 481 11.61 19.29 -16.88
C ARG A 481 10.39 19.23 -17.79
N THR A 482 9.20 19.38 -17.21
CA THR A 482 7.96 19.39 -17.99
C THR A 482 7.93 20.59 -18.94
N ALA A 483 8.34 21.78 -18.48
CA ALA A 483 8.45 22.96 -19.34
C ALA A 483 9.41 22.73 -20.50
N LEU A 484 10.59 22.14 -20.21
CA LEU A 484 11.63 21.94 -21.20
C LEU A 484 11.29 20.84 -22.22
N ARG A 485 10.91 19.65 -21.73
CA ARG A 485 10.80 18.45 -22.57
C ARG A 485 9.45 18.33 -23.26
N ASP A 486 8.38 18.67 -22.51
CA ASP A 486 7.01 18.39 -22.97
C ASP A 486 6.37 19.63 -23.63
N LEU A 487 6.82 20.85 -23.25
CA LEU A 487 6.28 22.12 -23.78
C LEU A 487 7.29 22.86 -24.65
N GLY A 488 8.57 22.51 -24.66
CA GLY A 488 9.63 23.25 -25.38
C GLY A 488 9.91 24.66 -24.85
N ASP A 489 9.32 25.01 -23.67
CA ASP A 489 9.45 26.35 -23.09
C ASP A 489 10.77 26.46 -22.30
N THR A 490 11.85 26.79 -23.01
CA THR A 490 13.20 26.97 -22.45
C THR A 490 13.26 28.11 -21.44
N GLN A 491 12.45 29.18 -21.62
CA GLN A 491 12.48 30.34 -20.73
C GLN A 491 11.84 30.03 -19.37
N GLN A 492 10.69 29.35 -19.38
CA GLN A 492 10.02 28.94 -18.16
C GLN A 492 10.83 27.86 -17.43
N ALA A 493 11.42 26.92 -18.16
CA ALA A 493 12.30 25.89 -17.61
C ALA A 493 13.51 26.50 -16.89
N GLU A 494 14.18 27.45 -17.52
CA GLU A 494 15.31 28.14 -16.91
C GLU A 494 14.95 28.83 -15.60
N ARG A 495 13.86 29.60 -15.57
CA ARG A 495 13.37 30.26 -14.33
C ARG A 495 13.14 29.26 -13.20
N LEU A 496 12.48 28.14 -13.50
CA LEU A 496 12.19 27.11 -12.51
C LEU A 496 13.46 26.42 -11.99
N PHE A 497 14.41 26.07 -12.87
CA PHE A 497 15.67 25.49 -12.46
C PHE A 497 16.57 26.47 -11.69
N GLN A 498 16.62 27.74 -12.10
CA GLN A 498 17.35 28.77 -11.37
C GLN A 498 16.75 28.99 -9.96
N GLN A 499 15.42 28.95 -9.83
CA GLN A 499 14.77 29.03 -8.52
C GLN A 499 15.22 27.88 -7.60
N VAL A 500 15.34 26.65 -8.11
CA VAL A 500 15.86 25.52 -7.34
C VAL A 500 17.31 25.75 -6.91
N VAL A 501 18.18 26.14 -7.84
CA VAL A 501 19.61 26.24 -7.56
C VAL A 501 19.95 27.46 -6.69
N ARG A 502 19.37 28.63 -6.96
CA ARG A 502 19.71 29.88 -6.27
C ARG A 502 18.96 30.05 -4.95
N GLN A 503 17.67 29.78 -4.91
CA GLN A 503 16.84 30.07 -3.74
C GLN A 503 16.74 28.91 -2.75
N LEU A 504 16.76 27.68 -3.23
CA LEU A 504 16.54 26.49 -2.41
C LEU A 504 17.80 25.63 -2.24
N GLY A 505 18.85 25.91 -3.04
CA GLY A 505 20.08 25.11 -3.07
C GLY A 505 20.69 24.80 -1.70
N PRO A 506 20.85 25.76 -0.79
CA PRO A 506 21.46 25.52 0.52
C PRO A 506 20.63 24.61 1.44
N ALA A 507 19.30 24.56 1.25
CA ALA A 507 18.36 23.85 2.12
C ALA A 507 17.69 22.64 1.44
N ALA A 508 17.97 22.37 0.16
CA ALA A 508 17.34 21.30 -0.60
C ALA A 508 18.21 20.04 -0.70
N SER A 509 17.61 18.91 -1.08
CA SER A 509 18.34 17.67 -1.31
C SER A 509 19.26 17.76 -2.54
N GLY A 510 20.43 17.13 -2.48
CA GLY A 510 21.41 17.12 -3.56
C GLY A 510 20.91 16.59 -4.91
N SER A 511 19.92 15.69 -4.90
CA SER A 511 19.32 15.11 -6.12
C SER A 511 18.52 16.13 -6.93
N ALA A 512 17.68 16.94 -6.28
CA ALA A 512 16.89 17.98 -6.96
C ALA A 512 17.79 19.10 -7.50
N ILE A 513 18.80 19.52 -6.73
CA ILE A 513 19.78 20.52 -7.17
C ILE A 513 20.56 20.02 -8.38
N ARG A 514 21.06 18.77 -8.31
CA ARG A 514 21.74 18.13 -9.43
C ARG A 514 20.87 18.08 -10.66
N GLY A 515 19.59 17.65 -10.50
CA GLY A 515 18.62 17.61 -11.59
C GLY A 515 18.38 18.98 -12.22
N ALA A 516 18.25 20.03 -11.40
CA ALA A 516 18.04 21.40 -11.87
C ALA A 516 19.28 21.95 -12.60
N ARG A 517 20.52 21.67 -12.13
CA ARG A 517 21.76 22.05 -12.84
C ARG A 517 21.87 21.34 -14.18
N VAL A 518 21.55 20.05 -14.25
CA VAL A 518 21.50 19.32 -15.53
C VAL A 518 20.47 19.94 -16.46
N GLY A 519 19.27 20.29 -15.91
CA GLY A 519 18.22 20.96 -16.67
C GLY A 519 18.64 22.32 -17.22
N LEU A 520 19.37 23.13 -16.44
CA LEU A 520 19.94 24.38 -16.91
C LEU A 520 20.95 24.14 -18.07
N GLY A 521 21.82 23.15 -17.93
CA GLY A 521 22.71 22.77 -19.01
C GLY A 521 21.98 22.34 -20.27
N ASP A 522 20.88 21.62 -20.15
CA ASP A 522 20.01 21.21 -21.27
C ASP A 522 19.38 22.45 -21.96
N VAL A 523 18.91 23.44 -21.17
CA VAL A 523 18.39 24.72 -21.69
C VAL A 523 19.44 25.46 -22.49
N TRP A 524 20.65 25.65 -21.92
CA TRP A 524 21.74 26.37 -22.60
C TRP A 524 22.23 25.64 -23.85
N ARG A 525 22.34 24.32 -23.79
CA ARG A 525 22.70 23.51 -24.98
C ARG A 525 21.68 23.67 -26.11
N ILE A 526 20.36 23.69 -25.81
CA ILE A 526 19.31 23.92 -26.82
C ILE A 526 19.44 25.33 -27.45
N ARG A 527 19.90 26.32 -26.70
CA ARG A 527 20.12 27.68 -27.19
C ARG A 527 21.46 27.87 -27.92
N GLY A 528 22.31 26.85 -27.91
CA GLY A 528 23.66 26.94 -28.51
C GLY A 528 24.76 27.45 -27.57
N ASP A 529 24.44 27.76 -26.31
CA ASP A 529 25.39 28.24 -25.30
C ASP A 529 26.17 27.05 -24.68
N HIS A 530 26.98 26.40 -25.48
CA HIS A 530 27.65 25.15 -25.12
C HIS A 530 28.64 25.30 -23.95
N GLU A 531 29.29 26.46 -23.79
CA GLU A 531 30.16 26.72 -22.64
C GLU A 531 29.42 26.80 -21.32
N GLU A 532 28.30 27.50 -21.28
CA GLU A 532 27.45 27.56 -20.09
C GLU A 532 26.82 26.18 -19.79
N ALA A 533 26.43 25.44 -20.82
CA ALA A 533 25.98 24.07 -20.69
C ALA A 533 27.06 23.18 -20.06
N ARG A 534 28.30 23.26 -20.54
CA ARG A 534 29.46 22.53 -20.01
C ARG A 534 29.71 22.83 -18.52
N LYS A 535 29.71 24.13 -18.15
CA LYS A 535 29.84 24.55 -16.73
C LYS A 535 28.76 23.95 -15.84
N ALA A 536 27.51 24.00 -16.29
CA ALA A 536 26.39 23.47 -15.54
C ALA A 536 26.48 21.96 -15.34
N TYR A 537 26.81 21.21 -16.39
CA TYR A 537 26.99 19.76 -16.32
C TYR A 537 28.19 19.36 -15.44
N THR A 538 29.30 20.12 -15.51
CA THR A 538 30.46 19.91 -14.64
C THR A 538 30.09 20.11 -13.17
N THR A 539 29.39 21.19 -12.86
CA THR A 539 28.93 21.51 -11.49
C THR A 539 27.89 20.47 -10.98
N ALA A 540 27.13 19.87 -11.90
CA ALA A 540 26.19 18.78 -11.56
C ALA A 540 26.90 17.42 -11.39
N GLY A 541 28.18 17.30 -11.77
CA GLY A 541 28.90 16.03 -11.78
C GLY A 541 28.35 15.02 -12.81
N TYR A 542 27.90 15.51 -13.99
CA TYR A 542 27.31 14.66 -15.02
C TYR A 542 28.24 14.49 -16.23
N GLY A 543 29.29 13.68 -16.06
CA GLY A 543 30.38 13.48 -17.02
C GLY A 543 29.96 13.23 -18.47
N PRO A 544 29.01 12.33 -18.78
CA PRO A 544 28.58 12.10 -20.18
C PRO A 544 28.14 13.37 -20.92
N LYS A 545 27.35 14.24 -20.27
CA LYS A 545 26.89 15.49 -20.86
C LYS A 545 27.97 16.57 -20.93
N VAL A 546 28.94 16.54 -20.02
CA VAL A 546 30.13 17.40 -20.10
C VAL A 546 30.91 17.09 -21.37
N ASN A 547 31.10 15.80 -21.67
CA ASN A 547 31.82 15.40 -22.89
C ASN A 547 31.05 15.78 -24.16
N LEU A 548 29.72 15.59 -24.18
CA LEU A 548 28.92 16.06 -25.32
C LEU A 548 29.04 17.57 -25.55
N ALA A 549 28.93 18.37 -24.48
CA ALA A 549 29.09 19.83 -24.63
C ALA A 549 30.51 20.22 -25.12
N ARG A 550 31.56 19.53 -24.67
CA ARG A 550 32.93 19.72 -25.18
C ARG A 550 33.05 19.40 -26.67
N LEU A 551 32.43 18.30 -27.11
CA LEU A 551 32.42 17.93 -28.52
C LEU A 551 31.73 18.98 -29.36
N GLU A 552 30.59 19.52 -28.93
CA GLU A 552 29.89 20.58 -29.65
C GLU A 552 30.69 21.88 -29.71
N ILE A 553 31.44 22.23 -28.65
CA ILE A 553 32.37 23.41 -28.66
C ILE A 553 33.47 23.19 -29.68
N ILE A 554 34.17 22.05 -29.67
CA ILE A 554 35.23 21.70 -30.59
C ILE A 554 34.72 21.71 -32.03
N LYS A 555 33.54 21.14 -32.27
CA LYS A 555 32.86 21.14 -33.58
C LYS A 555 32.61 22.58 -34.07
N GLY A 556 32.07 23.45 -33.18
CA GLY A 556 31.88 24.87 -33.49
C GLY A 556 33.18 25.62 -33.80
N ASP A 557 34.26 25.25 -33.12
CA ASP A 557 35.61 25.83 -33.40
C ASP A 557 36.15 25.39 -34.75
N TYR A 558 36.02 24.10 -35.11
CA TYR A 558 36.42 23.63 -36.46
C TYR A 558 35.61 24.36 -37.54
N ALA A 559 34.27 24.39 -37.41
CA ALA A 559 33.39 25.06 -38.36
C ALA A 559 33.80 26.53 -38.56
N ARG A 560 33.99 27.26 -37.47
CA ARG A 560 34.36 28.68 -37.46
C ARG A 560 35.70 28.95 -38.15
N HIS A 561 36.71 28.11 -37.90
CA HIS A 561 37.99 28.23 -38.56
C HIS A 561 37.89 27.96 -40.07
N VAL A 562 37.21 26.90 -40.47
CA VAL A 562 37.00 26.56 -41.86
C VAL A 562 36.28 27.70 -42.61
N GLU A 563 35.20 28.24 -42.03
CA GLU A 563 34.45 29.38 -42.61
C GLU A 563 35.32 30.64 -42.75
N ASP A 564 36.14 30.95 -41.73
CA ASP A 564 37.04 32.11 -41.76
C ASP A 564 38.11 31.96 -42.83
N TYR A 565 38.72 30.77 -42.95
CA TYR A 565 39.69 30.49 -43.99
C TYR A 565 39.09 30.56 -45.40
N LEU A 566 37.88 30.01 -45.58
CA LEU A 566 37.13 30.12 -46.84
C LEU A 566 36.85 31.59 -47.22
N ARG A 567 36.48 32.42 -46.24
CA ARG A 567 36.20 33.84 -46.43
C ARG A 567 37.44 34.61 -46.78
N LYS A 568 38.59 34.24 -46.17
CA LYS A 568 39.90 34.90 -46.42
C LYS A 568 40.67 34.37 -47.64
N GLY A 569 40.09 33.38 -48.36
CA GLY A 569 40.77 32.77 -49.53
C GLY A 569 41.90 31.82 -49.15
N ARG A 570 42.06 31.44 -47.90
CA ARG A 570 43.13 30.56 -47.41
C ARG A 570 42.66 29.06 -47.53
N PHE A 571 42.59 28.59 -48.79
CA PHE A 571 42.01 27.28 -49.07
C PHE A 571 42.86 26.11 -48.56
N ALA A 572 44.21 26.23 -48.56
CA ALA A 572 45.09 25.21 -48.00
C ALA A 572 44.87 24.99 -46.52
N ASP A 573 44.73 26.08 -45.75
CA ASP A 573 44.42 25.99 -44.31
C ASP A 573 43.02 25.43 -44.06
N ALA A 574 42.04 25.86 -44.88
CA ALA A 574 40.70 25.31 -44.80
C ALA A 574 40.69 23.79 -45.04
N ARG A 575 41.46 23.30 -45.99
CA ARG A 575 41.63 21.88 -46.33
C ARG A 575 42.22 21.08 -45.14
N GLU A 576 43.29 21.63 -44.54
CA GLU A 576 43.92 21.03 -43.37
C GLU A 576 42.93 20.90 -42.21
N TYR A 577 42.17 21.95 -41.91
CA TYR A 577 41.19 21.96 -40.82
C TYR A 577 40.02 21.03 -41.08
N VAL A 578 39.52 20.93 -42.30
CA VAL A 578 38.48 19.96 -42.69
C VAL A 578 38.99 18.53 -42.52
N GLN A 579 40.24 18.21 -42.89
CA GLN A 579 40.82 16.89 -42.70
C GLN A 579 41.00 16.55 -41.22
N ARG A 580 41.50 17.49 -40.43
CA ARG A 580 41.66 17.35 -38.99
C ARG A 580 40.30 17.10 -38.31
N TRP A 581 39.27 17.91 -38.65
CA TRP A 581 37.89 17.70 -38.18
C TRP A 581 37.35 16.29 -38.55
N ALA A 582 37.57 15.88 -39.80
CA ALA A 582 37.19 14.56 -40.28
C ALA A 582 37.87 13.40 -39.52
N SER A 583 39.10 13.60 -39.06
CA SER A 583 39.84 12.62 -38.25
C SER A 583 39.35 12.58 -36.82
N ASP A 584 39.16 13.74 -36.21
CA ASP A 584 38.78 13.82 -34.79
C ASP A 584 37.28 13.48 -34.55
N MET A 585 36.42 13.76 -35.54
CA MET A 585 34.99 13.58 -35.46
C MET A 585 34.40 12.95 -36.75
N PRO A 586 34.68 11.70 -37.04
CA PRO A 586 34.36 11.09 -38.34
C PRO A 586 32.83 10.98 -38.59
N LEU A 587 32.02 10.96 -37.51
CA LEU A 587 30.55 10.89 -37.62
C LEU A 587 29.94 12.22 -38.09
N ASP A 588 30.57 13.34 -37.91
CA ASP A 588 30.07 14.67 -38.34
C ASP A 588 29.90 14.76 -39.85
N LYS A 589 30.64 13.95 -40.62
CA LYS A 589 30.43 13.80 -42.05
C LYS A 589 29.03 13.34 -42.42
N LEU A 590 28.38 12.57 -41.55
CA LEU A 590 27.03 12.04 -41.77
C LEU A 590 25.92 13.06 -41.49
N GLU A 591 26.18 14.08 -40.69
CA GLU A 591 25.22 15.15 -40.40
C GLU A 591 25.01 16.11 -41.57
N GLY A 592 26.09 16.41 -42.29
CA GLY A 592 26.03 17.16 -43.54
C GLY A 592 26.65 18.55 -43.50
N TYR A 593 26.85 19.18 -42.31
CA TYR A 593 27.46 20.53 -42.27
C TYR A 593 28.93 20.49 -42.66
N TRP A 594 29.66 19.47 -42.22
CA TRP A 594 31.03 19.21 -42.67
C TRP A 594 31.09 19.10 -44.21
N SER A 595 30.25 18.29 -44.83
CA SER A 595 30.20 18.12 -46.27
C SER A 595 29.82 19.42 -47.00
N LEU A 596 28.93 20.22 -46.39
CA LEU A 596 28.59 21.54 -46.96
C LEU A 596 29.83 22.46 -47.07
N LEU A 597 30.64 22.54 -46.02
CA LEU A 597 31.85 23.35 -46.00
C LEU A 597 32.90 22.78 -46.95
N VAL A 598 33.04 21.48 -47.06
CA VAL A 598 33.93 20.82 -48.03
C VAL A 598 33.51 21.09 -49.46
N VAL A 599 32.22 21.01 -49.77
CA VAL A 599 31.72 21.35 -51.11
C VAL A 599 31.96 22.83 -51.43
N ARG A 600 31.72 23.72 -50.48
CA ARG A 600 32.03 25.15 -50.65
C ARG A 600 33.54 25.40 -50.90
N LEU A 601 34.43 24.66 -50.23
CA LEU A 601 35.87 24.69 -50.45
C LEU A 601 36.23 24.29 -51.89
N TYR A 602 35.76 23.11 -52.33
CA TYR A 602 36.00 22.63 -53.70
C TYR A 602 35.45 23.58 -54.77
N LEU A 603 34.28 24.19 -54.55
CA LEU A 603 33.73 25.18 -55.44
C LEU A 603 34.61 26.44 -55.54
N LYS A 604 35.20 26.90 -54.42
CA LYS A 604 36.14 28.05 -54.39
C LYS A 604 37.45 27.73 -55.10
N GLU A 605 37.91 26.48 -55.01
CA GLU A 605 39.08 25.99 -55.72
C GLU A 605 38.77 25.62 -57.18
N LYS A 606 37.51 25.76 -57.62
CA LYS A 606 37.03 25.38 -58.98
C LYS A 606 37.11 23.87 -59.26
N ASP A 607 37.26 23.04 -58.21
CA ASP A 607 37.23 21.61 -58.32
C ASP A 607 35.77 21.09 -58.28
N TYR A 608 35.06 21.34 -59.38
CA TYR A 608 33.65 21.03 -59.49
C TYR A 608 33.37 19.55 -59.45
N ALA A 609 34.29 18.71 -59.88
CA ALA A 609 34.13 17.26 -59.89
C ALA A 609 34.09 16.68 -58.46
N GLU A 610 35.03 17.13 -57.61
CA GLU A 610 35.08 16.74 -56.20
C GLU A 610 33.89 17.31 -55.42
N ALA A 611 33.44 18.53 -55.70
CA ALA A 611 32.26 19.13 -55.10
C ALA A 611 30.99 18.28 -55.37
N VAL A 612 30.85 17.82 -56.61
CA VAL A 612 29.71 16.92 -57.00
C VAL A 612 29.80 15.57 -56.31
N ARG A 613 31.00 15.00 -56.23
CA ARG A 613 31.22 13.68 -55.59
C ARG A 613 30.90 13.72 -54.10
N GLU A 614 31.42 14.71 -53.37
CA GLU A 614 31.18 14.85 -51.92
C GLU A 614 29.71 15.04 -51.59
N ALA A 615 29.05 15.99 -52.27
CA ALA A 615 27.63 16.20 -52.06
C ALA A 615 26.76 14.97 -52.40
N GLY A 616 27.13 14.29 -53.52
CA GLY A 616 26.44 13.05 -53.92
C GLY A 616 26.60 11.94 -52.88
N THR A 617 27.76 11.85 -52.24
CA THR A 617 28.04 10.90 -51.17
C THR A 617 27.10 11.14 -49.96
N LEU A 618 27.03 12.38 -49.47
CA LEU A 618 26.14 12.69 -48.34
C LEU A 618 24.69 12.45 -48.66
N VAL A 619 24.19 12.94 -49.78
CA VAL A 619 22.77 12.79 -50.17
C VAL A 619 22.40 11.32 -50.38
N LYS A 620 23.31 10.44 -50.72
CA LYS A 620 23.11 9.00 -50.80
C LYS A 620 23.08 8.35 -49.44
N VAL A 621 24.00 8.75 -48.53
CA VAL A 621 24.14 8.13 -47.19
C VAL A 621 23.10 8.69 -46.20
N ASN A 622 22.86 10.00 -46.24
CA ASN A 622 21.85 10.66 -45.38
C ASN A 622 20.97 11.60 -46.19
N PRO A 623 19.99 11.08 -46.92
CA PRO A 623 19.10 11.92 -47.72
C PRO A 623 18.16 12.82 -46.87
N SER A 624 18.03 12.56 -45.56
CA SER A 624 17.25 13.35 -44.59
C SER A 624 18.05 14.48 -43.95
N SER A 625 19.33 14.67 -44.31
CA SER A 625 20.14 15.79 -43.81
C SER A 625 19.50 17.13 -44.15
N THR A 626 19.42 18.03 -43.17
CA THR A 626 18.92 19.42 -43.38
C THR A 626 19.75 20.21 -44.39
N TYR A 627 20.98 19.78 -44.63
CA TYR A 627 21.87 20.37 -45.60
C TYR A 627 21.79 19.77 -47.03
N ALA A 628 21.04 18.67 -47.18
CA ALA A 628 20.95 18.00 -48.49
C ALA A 628 20.35 18.88 -49.59
N PRO A 629 19.32 19.70 -49.38
CA PRO A 629 18.82 20.61 -50.41
C PRO A 629 19.81 21.66 -50.85
N GLU A 630 20.59 22.24 -49.92
CA GLU A 630 21.61 23.24 -50.19
C GLU A 630 22.78 22.63 -50.97
N LEU A 631 23.24 21.45 -50.54
CA LEU A 631 24.27 20.72 -51.27
C LEU A 631 23.87 20.44 -52.72
N LEU A 632 22.65 19.98 -52.92
CA LEU A 632 22.13 19.73 -54.28
C LEU A 632 22.06 21.03 -55.13
N LEU A 633 21.70 22.15 -54.51
CA LEU A 633 21.67 23.44 -55.19
C LEU A 633 23.08 23.87 -55.66
N LEU A 634 24.06 23.71 -54.77
CA LEU A 634 25.50 23.96 -55.07
C LEU A 634 26.02 23.05 -56.22
N VAL A 635 25.60 21.76 -56.17
CA VAL A 635 25.93 20.77 -57.22
C VAL A 635 25.33 21.17 -58.56
N ALA A 636 24.09 21.67 -58.57
CA ALA A 636 23.49 22.16 -59.81
C ALA A 636 24.29 23.33 -60.41
N GLY A 637 24.79 24.24 -59.56
CA GLY A 637 25.73 25.27 -59.96
C GLY A 637 27.07 24.71 -60.52
N ALA A 638 27.64 23.71 -59.84
CA ALA A 638 28.86 23.06 -60.31
C ALA A 638 28.68 22.36 -61.67
N TYR A 639 27.57 21.72 -61.95
CA TYR A 639 27.25 21.12 -63.22
C TYR A 639 27.15 22.15 -64.34
N ARG A 640 26.53 23.33 -64.08
CA ARG A 640 26.51 24.44 -65.02
C ARG A 640 27.92 24.93 -65.34
N SER A 641 28.78 25.09 -64.34
CA SER A 641 30.19 25.50 -64.53
C SER A 641 30.98 24.48 -65.34
N LEU A 642 30.55 23.21 -65.36
CA LEU A 642 31.14 22.13 -66.17
C LEU A 642 30.47 22.01 -67.58
N GLY A 643 29.55 22.89 -67.96
CA GLY A 643 28.79 22.79 -69.22
C GLY A 643 27.77 21.64 -69.26
N LYS A 644 27.37 21.08 -68.13
CA LYS A 644 26.53 19.90 -68.02
C LYS A 644 25.09 20.29 -67.60
N ASP A 645 24.45 21.11 -68.41
CA ASP A 645 23.13 21.72 -68.09
C ASP A 645 22.02 20.66 -67.82
N ASP A 646 22.01 19.57 -68.57
CA ASP A 646 21.03 18.52 -68.36
C ASP A 646 21.17 17.85 -66.97
N GLN A 647 22.37 17.71 -66.48
CA GLN A 647 22.62 17.19 -65.13
C GLN A 647 22.23 18.22 -64.08
N ALA A 648 22.49 19.50 -64.29
CA ALA A 648 22.04 20.59 -63.41
C ALA A 648 20.48 20.60 -63.29
N ARG A 649 19.77 20.49 -64.42
CA ARG A 649 18.30 20.43 -64.43
C ARG A 649 17.78 19.18 -63.69
N ARG A 650 18.44 18.03 -63.82
CA ARG A 650 18.05 16.81 -63.09
C ARG A 650 18.17 17.00 -61.59
N VAL A 651 19.24 17.58 -61.10
CA VAL A 651 19.45 17.86 -59.68
C VAL A 651 18.47 18.86 -59.13
N LEU A 652 18.16 19.94 -59.89
CA LEU A 652 17.14 20.91 -59.49
C LEU A 652 15.74 20.29 -59.38
N ARG A 653 15.38 19.39 -60.31
CA ARG A 653 14.13 18.61 -60.22
C ARG A 653 14.10 17.72 -58.99
N GLN A 654 15.23 17.11 -58.62
CA GLN A 654 15.37 16.30 -57.41
C GLN A 654 15.10 17.10 -56.13
N ILE A 655 15.56 18.37 -56.05
CA ILE A 655 15.25 19.24 -54.91
C ILE A 655 13.77 19.47 -54.80
N VAL A 656 13.13 19.87 -55.88
CA VAL A 656 11.69 20.15 -55.91
C VAL A 656 10.86 18.92 -55.54
N ALA A 657 11.26 17.73 -56.01
CA ALA A 657 10.49 16.50 -55.79
C ALA A 657 10.70 15.88 -54.40
N LYS A 658 11.94 15.89 -53.88
CA LYS A 658 12.29 15.22 -52.65
C LYS A 658 12.28 16.11 -51.40
N TYR A 659 12.39 17.43 -51.57
CA TYR A 659 12.47 18.40 -50.48
C TYR A 659 11.46 19.55 -50.62
N PRO A 660 10.18 19.28 -50.89
CA PRO A 660 9.20 20.31 -51.17
C PRO A 660 9.02 21.32 -50.04
N GLU A 661 9.26 20.91 -48.79
CA GLU A 661 9.17 21.77 -47.58
C GLU A 661 10.39 22.68 -47.41
N SER A 662 11.45 22.47 -48.17
CA SER A 662 12.64 23.31 -48.09
C SER A 662 12.42 24.67 -48.77
N PRO A 663 12.85 25.80 -48.15
CA PRO A 663 12.83 27.10 -48.80
C PRO A 663 13.55 27.11 -50.16
N LEU A 664 14.55 26.24 -50.31
CA LEU A 664 15.36 26.13 -51.54
C LEU A 664 14.60 25.39 -52.68
N ALA A 665 13.50 24.73 -52.41
CA ALA A 665 12.68 24.12 -53.44
C ALA A 665 12.06 25.17 -54.39
N ALA A 666 11.68 26.33 -53.85
CA ALA A 666 11.17 27.47 -54.65
C ALA A 666 12.28 28.06 -55.51
N GLU A 667 13.50 28.18 -54.99
CA GLU A 667 14.66 28.66 -55.74
C GLU A 667 15.04 27.67 -56.85
N ALA A 668 15.09 26.40 -56.57
CA ALA A 668 15.33 25.35 -57.57
C ALA A 668 14.25 25.32 -58.67
N ALA A 669 13.01 25.53 -58.34
CA ALA A 669 11.90 25.63 -59.32
C ALA A 669 12.06 26.87 -60.24
N LYS A 670 12.49 28.00 -59.66
CA LYS A 670 12.81 29.21 -60.47
C LYS A 670 14.00 29.02 -61.43
N ALA A 671 15.02 28.29 -60.94
CA ALA A 671 16.20 27.98 -61.74
C ALA A 671 16.00 26.93 -62.85
N LEU A 672 14.86 26.24 -62.84
CA LEU A 672 14.44 25.32 -63.90
C LEU A 672 13.69 25.99 -65.05
N LYS A 673 13.11 27.17 -64.81
CA LYS A 673 12.49 28.03 -65.83
C LYS A 673 13.57 28.71 -66.65
#